data_83716e493d2faf25d277678ce6d2f3d2
#
_entry.id   83716e493d2faf25d277678ce6d2f3d2
#
_cell.length_a   1.000
_cell.length_b   1.000
_cell.length_c   1.000
_cell.angle_alpha   90.00
_cell.angle_beta   90.00
_cell.angle_gamma   90.00
#
_symmetry.space_group_name_H-M   'P 1'
#
loop_
_entity.id
_entity.type
_entity.pdbx_description
1 polymer ?
#
loop_
_entity_poly.entity_id
_entity_poly.type
_entity_poly.pdbx_seq_one_letter_code
_entity_poly.pdbx_strand_id
1 'polypeptide(L)'
;MNATPQSIVSLLTTANQRMVIPVYQRAYSWDEEQCRQLWDDIITIGRRPSGTHFTGSVVMVLGGEFSAGGVNKLLVIDGQQRITTLSLLIVAMAEFAREHPEKLTHTSYDEIVDSGYLVLKYKKGEDHYRLTLSQGDETTLRSVLDHLEKPDVDIVNESHRIIDNLARFRTWLNNIEDPNVVWDGIQRLEIVAITLAQGQDNPQLIFESMNSTGKDLSTADLVRNFVLMGLPMDEQEELYSNYWRKIEETLGADSYDLVFDDFLRNWLTVINAPVSVVVRHVYRLFKQHVRNGGYDQPGQMASLLKDIRRFAGYYANITAGSCDDLELKAILDRIAQLEVSVVNPLIMAFFEDYGNGAFTHEDFVSMLRTTESYLFRRAVCDVPTNSLNKFFPSIIARLKVVKAEGGSYRKAYEAFLLNEFDTARRMPTNAEFERALKTRDCYAFRRGRYLLSTLENSYHPKNPPNLIDANHTIEHIMPRNALAHAEWKEMLGEECERVYDEFINNLGNLTLTAYNSELSDASFAEKKARAVGGFDKEYLVISSDLHDTNVWNEQTIRARCARLVKQALKVWPIPEANELVFKSVALNAPAISGETVNDAPHEKLFSAEGKKVATKLRDVYREVLEELASEGKVRHYHDRDLWFGTARMDEYLKPTSSETCGSWDDGHAYRYWVYAINRVDALVPTVRIELGPKDQSEAMLVHQELLRRHFAPARKPIVPSDRYRQILKIDTGVDESATESLDAIAVEEIRFKIRGAVEELLNREAKFFEMTNG
;
A
#
# COMPACT_ATOMS: atom_id res chain seq x y z
N MET A 1 -32.62 -10.80 11.12
CA MET A 1 -31.93 -11.58 10.06
C MET A 1 -32.65 -12.92 9.85
N ASN A 2 -32.99 -13.27 8.62
CA ASN A 2 -33.57 -14.57 8.25
C ASN A 2 -32.70 -15.21 7.18
N ALA A 3 -32.22 -16.43 7.40
CA ALA A 3 -31.38 -17.19 6.47
C ALA A 3 -32.15 -18.43 6.02
N THR A 4 -32.41 -18.54 4.72
CA THR A 4 -33.23 -19.62 4.15
C THR A 4 -32.48 -20.25 2.98
N PRO A 5 -32.22 -21.59 3.03
CA PRO A 5 -31.72 -22.33 1.86
C PRO A 5 -32.82 -22.33 0.77
N GLN A 6 -32.43 -21.98 -0.45
CA GLN A 6 -33.35 -22.05 -1.60
C GLN A 6 -32.58 -22.19 -2.91
N SER A 7 -33.29 -22.64 -3.98
CA SER A 7 -32.64 -22.66 -5.29
C SER A 7 -32.45 -21.23 -5.81
N ILE A 8 -31.37 -21.01 -6.54
CA ILE A 8 -31.07 -19.71 -7.18
C ILE A 8 -32.20 -19.32 -8.17
N VAL A 9 -32.76 -20.31 -8.84
CA VAL A 9 -33.90 -20.15 -9.75
C VAL A 9 -35.12 -19.59 -9.01
N SER A 10 -35.45 -20.12 -7.83
CA SER A 10 -36.54 -19.62 -6.99
C SER A 10 -36.32 -18.14 -6.61
N LEU A 11 -35.08 -17.75 -6.28
CA LEU A 11 -34.77 -16.35 -6.01
C LEU A 11 -34.98 -15.47 -7.25
N LEU A 12 -34.49 -15.90 -8.41
CA LEU A 12 -34.58 -15.14 -9.67
C LEU A 12 -36.03 -15.04 -10.19
N THR A 13 -36.91 -16.02 -9.90
CA THR A 13 -38.28 -16.02 -10.41
C THR A 13 -39.32 -15.53 -9.41
N THR A 14 -38.93 -15.11 -8.21
CA THR A 14 -39.87 -14.62 -7.20
C THR A 14 -40.69 -13.44 -7.73
N ALA A 15 -42.03 -13.59 -7.67
CA ALA A 15 -42.98 -12.62 -8.22
C ALA A 15 -42.85 -11.24 -7.55
N ASN A 16 -43.01 -10.18 -8.33
CA ASN A 16 -43.00 -8.80 -7.86
C ASN A 16 -41.76 -8.40 -7.03
N GLN A 17 -40.60 -8.98 -7.33
CA GLN A 17 -39.33 -8.60 -6.73
C GLN A 17 -38.32 -8.28 -7.82
N ARG A 18 -37.46 -7.28 -7.59
CA ARG A 18 -36.29 -7.02 -8.38
C ARG A 18 -35.07 -6.83 -7.48
N MET A 19 -33.91 -7.21 -7.94
CA MET A 19 -32.64 -7.05 -7.25
C MET A 19 -31.96 -5.81 -7.77
N VAL A 20 -31.41 -5.01 -6.85
CA VAL A 20 -30.69 -3.78 -7.16
C VAL A 20 -29.33 -3.86 -6.50
N ILE A 21 -28.29 -3.73 -7.31
CA ILE A 21 -26.93 -3.57 -6.81
C ILE A 21 -26.73 -2.09 -6.46
N PRO A 22 -26.55 -1.75 -5.18
CA PRO A 22 -26.38 -0.35 -4.77
C PRO A 22 -25.14 0.30 -5.39
N VAL A 23 -25.15 1.63 -5.55
CA VAL A 23 -24.08 2.40 -6.16
C VAL A 23 -22.72 2.29 -5.45
N TYR A 24 -22.72 1.92 -4.18
CA TYR A 24 -21.51 1.71 -3.40
C TYR A 24 -20.86 0.34 -3.61
N GLN A 25 -21.52 -0.59 -4.28
CA GLN A 25 -20.92 -1.87 -4.60
C GLN A 25 -19.94 -1.71 -5.78
N ARG A 26 -18.88 -2.53 -5.76
CA ARG A 26 -17.92 -2.54 -6.87
C ARG A 26 -18.58 -2.94 -8.17
N ALA A 27 -18.05 -2.44 -9.28
CA ALA A 27 -18.44 -2.88 -10.60
C ALA A 27 -18.25 -4.40 -10.78
N TYR A 28 -18.91 -4.95 -11.79
CA TYR A 28 -18.75 -6.36 -12.13
C TYR A 28 -17.29 -6.67 -12.50
N SER A 29 -16.66 -7.59 -11.77
CA SER A 29 -15.21 -7.80 -11.82
C SER A 29 -14.76 -9.25 -11.99
N TRP A 30 -15.69 -10.21 -12.10
CA TRP A 30 -15.33 -11.59 -12.39
C TRP A 30 -14.68 -11.69 -13.77
N ASP A 31 -13.63 -12.47 -13.85
CA ASP A 31 -12.92 -12.79 -15.09
C ASP A 31 -13.15 -14.25 -15.50
N GLU A 32 -12.32 -14.75 -16.42
CA GLU A 32 -12.48 -16.09 -16.94
C GLU A 32 -12.35 -17.18 -15.87
N GLU A 33 -11.48 -16.99 -14.86
CA GLU A 33 -11.23 -17.99 -13.84
C GLU A 33 -12.48 -18.25 -13.00
N GLN A 34 -13.12 -17.19 -12.47
CA GLN A 34 -14.33 -17.32 -11.66
C GLN A 34 -15.53 -17.80 -12.51
N CYS A 35 -15.65 -17.31 -13.74
CA CYS A 35 -16.69 -17.78 -14.66
C CYS A 35 -16.51 -19.26 -15.02
N ARG A 36 -15.27 -19.71 -15.20
CA ARG A 36 -14.93 -21.11 -15.48
C ARG A 36 -15.28 -21.99 -14.28
N GLN A 37 -14.93 -21.58 -13.08
CA GLN A 37 -15.26 -22.33 -11.87
C GLN A 37 -16.78 -22.52 -11.75
N LEU A 38 -17.58 -21.45 -11.90
CA LEU A 38 -19.04 -21.55 -11.86
C LEU A 38 -19.58 -22.46 -12.96
N TRP A 39 -19.05 -22.35 -14.17
CA TRP A 39 -19.41 -23.21 -15.29
C TRP A 39 -19.14 -24.70 -15.01
N ASP A 40 -17.97 -25.02 -14.49
CA ASP A 40 -17.56 -26.40 -14.19
C ASP A 40 -18.40 -26.99 -13.06
N ASP A 41 -18.77 -26.19 -12.05
CA ASP A 41 -19.70 -26.57 -11.00
C ASP A 41 -21.10 -26.90 -11.56
N ILE A 42 -21.62 -26.04 -12.46
CA ILE A 42 -22.92 -26.25 -13.16
C ILE A 42 -22.87 -27.53 -13.97
N ILE A 43 -21.86 -27.75 -14.79
CA ILE A 43 -21.70 -28.96 -15.60
C ILE A 43 -21.64 -30.22 -14.69
N THR A 44 -20.86 -30.11 -13.61
CA THR A 44 -20.68 -31.23 -12.69
C THR A 44 -21.98 -31.66 -12.04
N ILE A 45 -22.80 -30.72 -11.57
CA ILE A 45 -24.10 -31.06 -10.94
C ILE A 45 -25.14 -31.43 -11.99
N GLY A 46 -25.15 -30.82 -13.19
CA GLY A 46 -26.07 -31.13 -14.27
C GLY A 46 -25.93 -32.56 -14.79
N ARG A 47 -24.72 -33.11 -14.82
CA ARG A 47 -24.44 -34.51 -15.19
C ARG A 47 -24.89 -35.56 -14.16
N ARG A 48 -25.10 -35.14 -12.91
CA ARG A 48 -25.54 -36.07 -11.85
C ARG A 48 -27.02 -36.39 -12.01
N PRO A 49 -27.44 -37.60 -11.67
CA PRO A 49 -28.88 -37.98 -11.77
C PRO A 49 -29.73 -37.27 -10.70
N SER A 50 -29.15 -36.81 -9.61
CA SER A 50 -29.83 -36.13 -8.50
C SER A 50 -28.87 -35.34 -7.66
N GLY A 51 -29.37 -34.48 -6.76
CA GLY A 51 -28.63 -33.66 -5.85
C GLY A 51 -28.65 -32.18 -6.26
N THR A 52 -28.10 -31.35 -5.39
CA THR A 52 -27.96 -29.91 -5.53
C THR A 52 -26.53 -29.48 -5.35
N HIS A 53 -26.15 -28.28 -5.79
CA HIS A 53 -24.82 -27.71 -5.58
C HIS A 53 -24.95 -26.36 -4.88
N PHE A 54 -24.33 -26.24 -3.72
CA PHE A 54 -24.32 -24.99 -2.96
C PHE A 54 -23.28 -24.03 -3.52
N THR A 55 -23.74 -22.83 -3.95
CA THR A 55 -22.90 -21.81 -4.58
C THR A 55 -22.56 -20.64 -3.66
N GLY A 56 -22.97 -20.68 -2.38
CA GLY A 56 -22.70 -19.65 -1.39
C GLY A 56 -23.95 -18.89 -0.94
N SER A 57 -23.75 -17.77 -0.22
CA SER A 57 -24.83 -16.92 0.28
C SER A 57 -25.14 -15.76 -0.65
N VAL A 58 -26.37 -15.25 -0.57
CA VAL A 58 -26.79 -13.95 -1.12
C VAL A 58 -27.43 -13.16 0.01
N VAL A 59 -26.86 -12.00 0.32
CA VAL A 59 -27.33 -11.12 1.41
C VAL A 59 -28.12 -9.96 0.80
N MET A 60 -29.32 -9.74 1.30
CA MET A 60 -30.20 -8.71 0.77
C MET A 60 -30.90 -7.94 1.89
N VAL A 61 -31.25 -6.70 1.60
CA VAL A 61 -32.11 -5.87 2.45
C VAL A 61 -33.24 -5.27 1.62
N LEU A 62 -34.43 -5.11 2.19
CA LEU A 62 -35.53 -4.45 1.50
C LEU A 62 -35.20 -2.96 1.29
N GLY A 63 -35.20 -2.51 0.04
CA GLY A 63 -34.90 -1.14 -0.36
C GLY A 63 -36.12 -0.24 -0.36
N GLY A 64 -36.66 0.08 0.80
CA GLY A 64 -37.84 0.90 0.98
C GLY A 64 -39.00 0.19 1.70
N GLU A 65 -40.23 0.77 1.69
CA GLU A 65 -41.37 0.15 2.29
C GLU A 65 -41.91 -1.01 1.42
N PHE A 66 -42.36 -2.08 2.07
CA PHE A 66 -42.93 -3.22 1.41
C PHE A 66 -44.26 -2.83 0.72
N SER A 67 -44.39 -3.12 -0.57
CA SER A 67 -45.60 -2.92 -1.35
C SER A 67 -46.23 -4.24 -1.79
N ALA A 68 -47.43 -4.56 -1.28
CA ALA A 68 -48.10 -5.78 -1.64
C ALA A 68 -48.53 -5.84 -3.12
N GLY A 69 -48.78 -4.72 -3.80
CA GLY A 69 -49.19 -4.61 -5.21
C GLY A 69 -48.13 -4.12 -6.16
N GLY A 70 -46.99 -3.64 -5.64
CA GLY A 70 -45.86 -3.10 -6.40
C GLY A 70 -44.74 -4.11 -6.60
N VAL A 71 -43.66 -3.65 -7.23
CA VAL A 71 -42.39 -4.40 -7.31
C VAL A 71 -41.51 -3.99 -6.13
N ASN A 72 -41.18 -4.96 -5.30
CA ASN A 72 -40.32 -4.75 -4.14
C ASN A 72 -38.83 -4.77 -4.58
N LYS A 73 -38.07 -3.75 -4.19
CA LYS A 73 -36.66 -3.65 -4.45
C LYS A 73 -35.88 -4.38 -3.36
N LEU A 74 -35.03 -5.33 -3.72
CA LEU A 74 -34.10 -6.00 -2.82
C LEU A 74 -32.70 -5.48 -3.13
N LEU A 75 -32.10 -4.74 -2.19
CA LEU A 75 -30.71 -4.28 -2.29
C LEU A 75 -29.78 -5.46 -2.00
N VAL A 76 -28.96 -5.83 -2.95
CA VAL A 76 -27.99 -6.93 -2.81
C VAL A 76 -26.75 -6.40 -2.11
N ILE A 77 -26.52 -6.88 -0.89
CA ILE A 77 -25.38 -6.51 -0.05
C ILE A 77 -24.18 -7.41 -0.34
N ASP A 78 -24.41 -8.70 -0.60
CA ASP A 78 -23.37 -9.65 -1.00
C ASP A 78 -23.94 -10.68 -1.98
N GLY A 79 -23.06 -11.25 -2.84
CA GLY A 79 -23.43 -12.21 -3.88
C GLY A 79 -23.71 -11.58 -5.25
N GLN A 80 -23.51 -10.27 -5.41
CA GLN A 80 -23.77 -9.53 -6.65
C GLN A 80 -23.03 -10.10 -7.88
N GLN A 81 -21.75 -10.45 -7.74
CA GLN A 81 -20.94 -10.97 -8.85
C GLN A 81 -21.54 -12.28 -9.39
N ARG A 82 -21.97 -13.17 -8.49
CA ARG A 82 -22.59 -14.45 -8.83
C ARG A 82 -23.94 -14.28 -9.53
N ILE A 83 -24.79 -13.39 -9.01
CA ILE A 83 -26.10 -13.12 -9.61
C ILE A 83 -25.92 -12.52 -11.02
N THR A 84 -25.01 -11.57 -11.19
CA THR A 84 -24.69 -10.97 -12.49
C THR A 84 -24.20 -12.04 -13.48
N THR A 85 -23.24 -12.87 -13.06
CA THR A 85 -22.69 -13.94 -13.91
C THR A 85 -23.74 -14.96 -14.33
N LEU A 86 -24.62 -15.36 -13.40
CA LEU A 86 -25.73 -16.26 -13.72
C LEU A 86 -26.73 -15.60 -14.66
N SER A 87 -27.01 -14.31 -14.51
CA SER A 87 -27.87 -13.59 -15.46
C SER A 87 -27.29 -13.58 -16.87
N LEU A 88 -25.97 -13.37 -17.00
CA LEU A 88 -25.27 -13.43 -18.30
C LEU A 88 -25.31 -14.84 -18.91
N LEU A 89 -25.13 -15.87 -18.09
CA LEU A 89 -25.23 -17.26 -18.55
C LEU A 89 -26.67 -17.58 -19.01
N ILE A 90 -27.70 -17.12 -18.30
CA ILE A 90 -29.11 -17.31 -18.68
C ILE A 90 -29.42 -16.56 -19.99
N VAL A 91 -28.84 -15.34 -20.20
CA VAL A 91 -28.93 -14.65 -21.51
C VAL A 91 -28.34 -15.50 -22.61
N ALA A 92 -27.13 -16.02 -22.44
CA ALA A 92 -26.45 -16.86 -23.43
C ALA A 92 -27.25 -18.15 -23.70
N MET A 93 -27.88 -18.76 -22.67
CA MET A 93 -28.78 -19.92 -22.81
C MET A 93 -30.04 -19.59 -23.62
N ALA A 94 -30.66 -18.40 -23.38
CA ALA A 94 -31.83 -17.96 -24.14
C ALA A 94 -31.47 -17.73 -25.61
N GLU A 95 -30.38 -17.08 -25.91
CA GLU A 95 -29.88 -16.89 -27.28
C GLU A 95 -29.61 -18.25 -27.96
N PHE A 96 -28.92 -19.16 -27.27
CA PHE A 96 -28.64 -20.50 -27.78
C PHE A 96 -29.94 -21.30 -28.06
N ALA A 97 -30.94 -21.22 -27.16
CA ALA A 97 -32.25 -21.87 -27.35
C ALA A 97 -32.99 -21.32 -28.57
N ARG A 98 -32.84 -20.03 -28.89
CA ARG A 98 -33.43 -19.41 -30.08
C ARG A 98 -32.74 -19.86 -31.36
N GLU A 99 -31.43 -20.00 -31.34
CA GLU A 99 -30.60 -20.36 -32.49
C GLU A 99 -30.58 -21.89 -32.75
N HIS A 100 -30.64 -22.71 -31.69
CA HIS A 100 -30.49 -24.16 -31.72
C HIS A 100 -31.59 -24.89 -30.90
N PRO A 101 -32.86 -24.68 -31.20
CA PRO A 101 -33.97 -25.28 -30.44
C PRO A 101 -33.94 -26.81 -30.46
N GLU A 102 -33.33 -27.41 -31.49
CA GLU A 102 -33.16 -28.86 -31.62
C GLU A 102 -32.11 -29.46 -30.67
N LYS A 103 -31.19 -28.65 -30.14
CA LYS A 103 -30.13 -29.10 -29.22
C LYS A 103 -30.50 -28.88 -27.76
N LEU A 104 -31.22 -27.80 -27.46
CA LEU A 104 -31.66 -27.47 -26.11
C LEU A 104 -33.12 -27.86 -25.95
N THR A 105 -33.36 -29.07 -25.43
CA THR A 105 -34.68 -29.69 -25.37
C THR A 105 -35.30 -29.66 -23.97
N HIS A 106 -34.52 -29.34 -22.92
CA HIS A 106 -34.99 -29.26 -21.54
C HIS A 106 -35.60 -27.88 -21.19
N THR A 107 -35.48 -26.91 -22.09
CA THR A 107 -36.13 -25.60 -22.02
C THR A 107 -36.22 -24.97 -23.40
N SER A 108 -36.93 -23.85 -23.53
CA SER A 108 -37.03 -23.08 -24.77
C SER A 108 -36.75 -21.61 -24.52
N TYR A 109 -36.51 -20.86 -25.62
CA TYR A 109 -36.36 -19.41 -25.55
C TYR A 109 -37.52 -18.72 -24.83
N ASP A 110 -38.76 -19.06 -25.25
CA ASP A 110 -39.98 -18.50 -24.65
C ASP A 110 -40.09 -18.84 -23.17
N GLU A 111 -39.78 -20.08 -22.77
CA GLU A 111 -39.78 -20.48 -21.37
C GLU A 111 -38.81 -19.72 -20.52
N ILE A 112 -37.57 -19.52 -20.98
CA ILE A 112 -36.55 -18.76 -20.25
C ILE A 112 -36.97 -17.29 -20.08
N VAL A 113 -37.47 -16.65 -21.14
CA VAL A 113 -37.89 -15.25 -21.11
C VAL A 113 -39.16 -15.05 -20.30
N ASP A 114 -40.17 -15.93 -20.49
CA ASP A 114 -41.48 -15.81 -19.85
C ASP A 114 -41.45 -16.16 -18.36
N SER A 115 -40.53 -16.99 -17.90
CA SER A 115 -40.41 -17.37 -16.48
C SER A 115 -39.93 -16.24 -15.57
N GLY A 116 -39.47 -15.12 -16.12
CA GLY A 116 -39.10 -13.95 -15.34
C GLY A 116 -37.69 -14.01 -14.72
N TYR A 117 -36.80 -14.85 -15.26
CA TYR A 117 -35.40 -14.91 -14.81
C TYR A 117 -34.63 -13.58 -15.01
N LEU A 118 -34.89 -12.93 -16.15
CA LEU A 118 -34.16 -11.76 -16.61
C LEU A 118 -35.00 -10.49 -16.57
N VAL A 119 -36.29 -10.60 -16.96
CA VAL A 119 -37.22 -9.48 -17.09
C VAL A 119 -38.56 -9.79 -16.47
N LEU A 120 -39.28 -8.77 -16.02
CA LEU A 120 -40.67 -8.84 -15.56
C LEU A 120 -41.58 -8.42 -16.70
N LYS A 121 -42.04 -9.35 -17.51
CA LYS A 121 -42.71 -9.17 -18.81
C LYS A 121 -43.85 -8.14 -18.80
N TYR A 122 -44.61 -8.02 -17.72
CA TYR A 122 -45.75 -7.10 -17.62
C TYR A 122 -45.43 -5.77 -16.94
N LYS A 123 -44.18 -5.50 -16.63
CA LYS A 123 -43.72 -4.25 -16.03
C LYS A 123 -43.03 -3.38 -17.09
N LYS A 124 -42.87 -2.10 -16.80
CA LYS A 124 -42.25 -1.11 -17.71
C LYS A 124 -41.22 -0.29 -16.98
N GLY A 125 -40.33 0.35 -17.74
CA GLY A 125 -39.28 1.20 -17.20
C GLY A 125 -38.30 0.36 -16.37
N GLU A 126 -37.84 0.91 -15.25
CA GLU A 126 -36.91 0.20 -14.37
C GLU A 126 -37.44 -1.09 -13.77
N ASP A 127 -38.76 -1.18 -13.52
CA ASP A 127 -39.39 -2.38 -12.96
C ASP A 127 -39.48 -3.53 -13.94
N HIS A 128 -39.11 -3.32 -15.21
CA HIS A 128 -39.02 -4.36 -16.22
C HIS A 128 -37.84 -5.31 -15.99
N TYR A 129 -36.72 -4.79 -15.52
CA TYR A 129 -35.50 -5.58 -15.34
C TYR A 129 -35.44 -6.24 -13.97
N ARG A 130 -35.11 -7.55 -13.94
CA ARG A 130 -34.97 -8.34 -12.71
C ARG A 130 -33.77 -7.93 -11.89
N LEU A 131 -32.67 -7.60 -12.55
CA LEU A 131 -31.43 -7.17 -11.95
C LEU A 131 -31.07 -5.78 -12.48
N THR A 132 -30.77 -4.87 -11.56
CA THR A 132 -30.22 -3.54 -11.84
C THR A 132 -28.82 -3.49 -11.27
N LEU A 133 -27.85 -3.13 -12.10
CA LEU A 133 -26.44 -2.98 -11.71
C LEU A 133 -26.12 -1.52 -11.39
N SER A 134 -24.86 -1.25 -11.02
CA SER A 134 -24.37 0.10 -10.83
C SER A 134 -23.62 0.60 -12.07
N GLN A 135 -23.72 1.91 -12.35
CA GLN A 135 -22.92 2.62 -13.35
C GLN A 135 -22.96 2.05 -14.79
N GLY A 136 -21.79 1.98 -15.47
CA GLY A 136 -21.66 1.48 -16.84
C GLY A 136 -22.06 0.02 -17.02
N ASP A 137 -21.98 -0.80 -15.97
CA ASP A 137 -22.50 -2.16 -15.98
C ASP A 137 -24.00 -2.20 -16.24
N GLU A 138 -24.76 -1.25 -15.66
CA GLU A 138 -26.20 -1.16 -15.86
C GLU A 138 -26.56 -0.86 -17.32
N THR A 139 -25.91 0.15 -17.93
CA THR A 139 -26.12 0.50 -19.34
C THR A 139 -25.87 -0.69 -20.24
N THR A 140 -24.77 -1.41 -20.00
CA THR A 140 -24.40 -2.57 -20.79
C THR A 140 -25.37 -3.73 -20.60
N LEU A 141 -25.70 -4.10 -19.34
CA LEU A 141 -26.64 -5.21 -19.08
C LEU A 141 -28.03 -4.92 -19.67
N ARG A 142 -28.55 -3.71 -19.49
CA ARG A 142 -29.86 -3.32 -20.08
C ARG A 142 -29.85 -3.48 -21.60
N SER A 143 -28.82 -2.94 -22.27
CA SER A 143 -28.73 -3.07 -23.73
C SER A 143 -28.65 -4.52 -24.20
N VAL A 144 -27.98 -5.40 -23.44
CA VAL A 144 -27.94 -6.84 -23.69
C VAL A 144 -29.33 -7.46 -23.55
N LEU A 145 -30.07 -7.10 -22.50
CA LEU A 145 -31.43 -7.61 -22.27
C LEU A 145 -32.43 -7.08 -23.32
N ASP A 146 -32.33 -5.80 -23.68
CA ASP A 146 -33.16 -5.21 -24.75
C ASP A 146 -32.86 -5.85 -26.10
N HIS A 147 -31.58 -6.14 -26.42
CA HIS A 147 -31.20 -6.88 -27.63
C HIS A 147 -31.73 -8.33 -27.61
N LEU A 148 -31.74 -8.99 -26.45
CA LEU A 148 -32.32 -10.33 -26.33
C LEU A 148 -33.81 -10.34 -26.69
N GLU A 149 -34.61 -9.35 -26.23
CA GLU A 149 -36.02 -9.21 -26.56
C GLU A 149 -36.24 -8.65 -27.98
N LYS A 150 -35.37 -7.74 -28.42
CA LYS A 150 -35.46 -7.04 -29.72
C LYS A 150 -34.07 -7.02 -30.39
N PRO A 151 -33.79 -7.98 -31.29
CA PRO A 151 -32.49 -8.09 -31.92
C PRO A 151 -32.02 -6.84 -32.72
N ASP A 152 -32.93 -5.93 -33.04
CA ASP A 152 -32.60 -4.68 -33.76
C ASP A 152 -32.00 -3.60 -32.85
N VAL A 153 -32.02 -3.81 -31.53
CA VAL A 153 -31.40 -2.88 -30.55
C VAL A 153 -29.89 -3.16 -30.45
N ASP A 154 -29.07 -2.13 -30.63
CA ASP A 154 -27.62 -2.26 -30.51
C ASP A 154 -27.18 -2.45 -29.04
N ILE A 155 -26.20 -3.30 -28.82
CA ILE A 155 -25.58 -3.49 -27.51
C ILE A 155 -24.59 -2.35 -27.27
N VAL A 156 -24.79 -1.62 -26.16
CA VAL A 156 -23.89 -0.57 -25.69
C VAL A 156 -22.81 -1.18 -24.79
N ASN A 157 -21.55 -0.95 -25.11
CA ASN A 157 -20.42 -1.49 -24.34
C ASN A 157 -19.75 -0.41 -23.49
N GLU A 158 -20.28 -0.19 -22.27
CA GLU A 158 -19.63 0.59 -21.22
C GLU A 158 -18.93 -0.32 -20.18
N SER A 159 -19.17 -1.64 -20.24
CA SER A 159 -18.56 -2.64 -19.38
C SER A 159 -17.99 -3.80 -20.19
N HIS A 160 -16.69 -3.76 -20.45
CA HIS A 160 -15.99 -4.83 -21.16
C HIS A 160 -16.17 -6.21 -20.51
N ARG A 161 -16.18 -6.27 -19.16
CA ARG A 161 -16.33 -7.53 -18.41
C ARG A 161 -17.65 -8.23 -18.68
N ILE A 162 -18.75 -7.50 -18.78
CA ILE A 162 -20.06 -8.05 -19.11
C ILE A 162 -20.03 -8.65 -20.51
N ILE A 163 -19.49 -7.92 -21.48
CA ILE A 163 -19.43 -8.36 -22.89
C ILE A 163 -18.50 -9.56 -23.04
N ASP A 164 -17.32 -9.51 -22.43
CA ASP A 164 -16.33 -10.59 -22.52
C ASP A 164 -16.89 -11.89 -21.92
N ASN A 165 -17.53 -11.81 -20.73
CA ASN A 165 -18.05 -13.00 -20.08
C ASN A 165 -19.30 -13.56 -20.81
N LEU A 166 -20.14 -12.70 -21.36
CA LEU A 166 -21.25 -13.14 -22.23
C LEU A 166 -20.72 -13.87 -23.47
N ALA A 167 -19.68 -13.33 -24.13
CA ALA A 167 -19.02 -13.96 -25.28
C ALA A 167 -18.39 -15.31 -24.91
N ARG A 168 -17.79 -15.43 -23.72
CA ARG A 168 -17.26 -16.70 -23.20
C ARG A 168 -18.37 -17.74 -23.04
N PHE A 169 -19.48 -17.39 -22.39
CA PHE A 169 -20.59 -18.32 -22.23
C PHE A 169 -21.19 -18.75 -23.56
N ARG A 170 -21.35 -17.85 -24.54
CA ARG A 170 -21.76 -18.19 -25.90
C ARG A 170 -20.81 -19.21 -26.52
N THR A 171 -19.50 -18.99 -26.39
CA THR A 171 -18.47 -19.90 -26.92
C THR A 171 -18.52 -21.27 -26.24
N TRP A 172 -18.66 -21.31 -24.91
CA TRP A 172 -18.70 -22.56 -24.15
C TRP A 172 -19.96 -23.37 -24.45
N LEU A 173 -21.11 -22.71 -24.62
CA LEU A 173 -22.37 -23.36 -25.02
C LEU A 173 -22.28 -23.95 -26.43
N ASN A 174 -21.67 -23.27 -27.37
CA ASN A 174 -21.49 -23.78 -28.72
C ASN A 174 -20.54 -24.98 -28.80
N ASN A 175 -19.63 -25.13 -27.84
CA ASN A 175 -18.62 -26.19 -27.82
C ASN A 175 -18.97 -27.36 -26.90
N ILE A 176 -20.04 -27.29 -26.08
CA ILE A 176 -20.44 -28.38 -25.22
C ILE A 176 -21.20 -29.44 -26.02
N GLU A 177 -20.98 -30.72 -25.70
CA GLU A 177 -21.63 -31.85 -26.39
C GLU A 177 -23.14 -31.89 -26.13
N ASP A 178 -23.56 -31.66 -24.88
CA ASP A 178 -24.98 -31.64 -24.48
C ASP A 178 -25.26 -30.35 -23.66
N PRO A 179 -25.88 -29.33 -24.29
CA PRO A 179 -26.24 -28.09 -23.61
C PRO A 179 -27.35 -28.24 -22.57
N ASN A 180 -28.13 -29.33 -22.59
CA ASN A 180 -29.18 -29.59 -21.57
C ASN A 180 -28.53 -29.74 -20.17
N VAL A 181 -27.33 -30.29 -20.09
CA VAL A 181 -26.59 -30.41 -18.84
C VAL A 181 -26.38 -29.05 -18.16
N VAL A 182 -26.18 -27.97 -18.92
CA VAL A 182 -26.02 -26.63 -18.39
C VAL A 182 -27.29 -26.14 -17.74
N TRP A 183 -28.43 -26.29 -18.46
CA TRP A 183 -29.73 -25.92 -17.94
C TRP A 183 -30.11 -26.69 -16.69
N ASP A 184 -29.97 -28.03 -16.71
CA ASP A 184 -30.23 -28.91 -15.57
C ASP A 184 -29.34 -28.54 -14.37
N GLY A 185 -28.10 -28.17 -14.63
CA GLY A 185 -27.17 -27.68 -13.60
C GLY A 185 -27.64 -26.39 -12.96
N ILE A 186 -28.06 -25.39 -13.75
CA ILE A 186 -28.58 -24.11 -13.23
C ILE A 186 -29.82 -24.36 -12.32
N GLN A 187 -30.73 -25.26 -12.71
CA GLN A 187 -31.90 -25.60 -11.93
C GLN A 187 -31.58 -26.21 -10.56
N ARG A 188 -30.39 -26.78 -10.39
CA ARG A 188 -29.93 -27.45 -9.17
C ARG A 188 -28.92 -26.65 -8.33
N LEU A 189 -28.72 -25.40 -8.69
CA LEU A 189 -27.90 -24.49 -7.86
C LEU A 189 -28.68 -24.04 -6.64
N GLU A 190 -28.06 -24.16 -5.46
CA GLU A 190 -28.62 -23.69 -4.20
C GLU A 190 -27.79 -22.56 -3.60
N ILE A 191 -28.48 -21.68 -2.91
CA ILE A 191 -27.90 -20.57 -2.13
C ILE A 191 -28.53 -20.55 -0.74
N VAL A 192 -27.84 -19.86 0.18
CA VAL A 192 -28.50 -19.37 1.40
C VAL A 192 -28.87 -17.90 1.17
N ALA A 193 -30.17 -17.66 0.98
CA ALA A 193 -30.69 -16.29 0.92
C ALA A 193 -30.80 -15.71 2.34
N ILE A 194 -30.12 -14.64 2.60
CA ILE A 194 -30.09 -13.94 3.88
C ILE A 194 -30.79 -12.60 3.72
N THR A 195 -31.97 -12.47 4.34
CA THR A 195 -32.69 -11.21 4.33
C THR A 195 -32.51 -10.49 5.66
N LEU A 196 -32.02 -9.27 5.58
CA LEU A 196 -31.77 -8.40 6.74
C LEU A 196 -33.03 -7.60 7.06
N ALA A 197 -33.33 -7.48 8.35
CA ALA A 197 -34.44 -6.67 8.84
C ALA A 197 -34.01 -5.20 8.94
N GLN A 198 -34.67 -4.33 8.19
CA GLN A 198 -34.38 -2.90 8.18
C GLN A 198 -34.53 -2.30 9.59
N GLY A 199 -33.54 -1.54 10.05
CA GLY A 199 -33.52 -0.89 11.36
C GLY A 199 -33.23 -1.81 12.56
N GLN A 200 -33.11 -3.15 12.36
CA GLN A 200 -32.73 -4.10 13.42
C GLN A 200 -31.35 -4.71 13.18
N ASP A 201 -31.06 -5.08 11.95
CA ASP A 201 -29.77 -5.64 11.55
C ASP A 201 -28.86 -4.53 11.03
N ASN A 202 -27.56 -4.62 11.32
CA ASN A 202 -26.57 -3.73 10.75
C ASN A 202 -25.97 -4.36 9.50
N PRO A 203 -26.34 -3.90 8.27
CA PRO A 203 -25.90 -4.50 7.02
C PRO A 203 -24.37 -4.48 6.88
N GLN A 204 -23.72 -3.43 7.39
CA GLN A 204 -22.28 -3.24 7.29
C GLN A 204 -21.51 -4.28 8.11
N LEU A 205 -21.87 -4.52 9.38
CA LEU A 205 -21.22 -5.53 10.22
C LEU A 205 -21.39 -6.93 9.61
N ILE A 206 -22.55 -7.22 9.03
CA ILE A 206 -22.82 -8.50 8.37
C ILE A 206 -21.96 -8.62 7.12
N PHE A 207 -21.89 -7.59 6.29
CA PHE A 207 -21.04 -7.53 5.10
C PHE A 207 -19.55 -7.74 5.46
N GLU A 208 -19.04 -7.04 6.48
CA GLU A 208 -17.65 -7.20 6.95
C GLU A 208 -17.37 -8.63 7.42
N SER A 209 -18.32 -9.29 8.09
CA SER A 209 -18.14 -10.64 8.62
C SER A 209 -18.22 -11.74 7.55
N MET A 210 -18.98 -11.53 6.49
CA MET A 210 -19.20 -12.54 5.44
C MET A 210 -18.19 -12.51 4.30
N ASN A 211 -17.56 -11.39 4.06
CA ASN A 211 -16.56 -11.24 2.98
C ASN A 211 -15.23 -11.98 3.21
N SER A 212 -15.11 -12.77 4.26
CA SER A 212 -13.93 -13.61 4.52
C SER A 212 -13.79 -14.83 3.59
N THR A 213 -14.74 -15.09 2.68
CA THR A 213 -14.82 -16.31 1.86
C THR A 213 -14.84 -16.07 0.34
N GLY A 214 -14.63 -14.83 -0.15
CA GLY A 214 -14.63 -14.48 -1.57
C GLY A 214 -13.35 -13.83 -2.05
N LYS A 215 -13.39 -13.17 -3.22
CA LYS A 215 -12.28 -12.30 -3.68
C LYS A 215 -12.17 -11.14 -2.68
N ASP A 216 -10.98 -10.98 -2.09
CA ASP A 216 -10.72 -9.95 -1.08
C ASP A 216 -11.16 -8.56 -1.59
N LEU A 217 -11.87 -7.84 -0.72
CA LEU A 217 -12.25 -6.46 -1.00
C LEU A 217 -11.04 -5.54 -0.85
N SER A 218 -10.93 -4.58 -1.77
CA SER A 218 -9.96 -3.50 -1.60
C SER A 218 -10.32 -2.61 -0.39
N THR A 219 -9.35 -1.88 0.16
CA THR A 219 -9.66 -0.87 1.20
C THR A 219 -10.63 0.18 0.67
N ALA A 220 -10.54 0.51 -0.62
CA ALA A 220 -11.46 1.41 -1.29
C ALA A 220 -12.91 0.92 -1.23
N ASP A 221 -13.14 -0.37 -1.52
CA ASP A 221 -14.47 -0.99 -1.42
C ASP A 221 -15.01 -0.95 0.01
N LEU A 222 -14.16 -1.32 0.98
CA LEU A 222 -14.55 -1.31 2.40
C LEU A 222 -14.93 0.09 2.88
N VAL A 223 -14.16 1.11 2.50
CA VAL A 223 -14.43 2.50 2.87
C VAL A 223 -15.67 3.03 2.17
N ARG A 224 -15.84 2.76 0.87
CA ARG A 224 -17.02 3.16 0.10
C ARG A 224 -18.30 2.56 0.70
N ASN A 225 -18.25 1.28 1.00
CA ASN A 225 -19.36 0.59 1.66
C ASN A 225 -19.65 1.18 3.04
N PHE A 226 -18.61 1.45 3.83
CA PHE A 226 -18.77 2.07 5.15
C PHE A 226 -19.46 3.43 5.10
N VAL A 227 -19.10 4.25 4.12
CA VAL A 227 -19.60 5.63 3.99
C VAL A 227 -21.03 5.68 3.47
N LEU A 228 -21.41 4.75 2.57
CA LEU A 228 -22.68 4.83 1.83
C LEU A 228 -23.72 3.81 2.29
N MET A 229 -23.27 2.66 2.84
CA MET A 229 -24.19 1.60 3.26
C MET A 229 -25.04 2.03 4.47
N GLY A 230 -26.32 1.75 4.41
CA GLY A 230 -27.27 2.07 5.49
C GLY A 230 -27.92 3.44 5.39
N LEU A 231 -27.49 4.30 4.46
CA LEU A 231 -28.17 5.57 4.14
C LEU A 231 -29.40 5.33 3.24
N PRO A 232 -30.37 6.26 3.17
CA PRO A 232 -31.41 6.25 2.17
C PRO A 232 -30.84 6.24 0.74
N MET A 233 -31.52 5.59 -0.22
CA MET A 233 -31.00 5.43 -1.59
C MET A 233 -30.71 6.75 -2.29
N ASP A 234 -31.56 7.75 -2.15
CA ASP A 234 -31.40 9.09 -2.70
C ASP A 234 -30.14 9.78 -2.12
N GLU A 235 -29.91 9.64 -0.82
CA GLU A 235 -28.71 10.16 -0.16
C GLU A 235 -27.44 9.41 -0.62
N GLN A 236 -27.51 8.08 -0.81
CA GLN A 236 -26.42 7.29 -1.36
C GLN A 236 -26.04 7.76 -2.77
N GLU A 237 -27.01 7.96 -3.66
CA GLU A 237 -26.80 8.44 -5.03
C GLU A 237 -26.23 9.84 -5.06
N GLU A 238 -26.73 10.74 -4.19
CA GLU A 238 -26.23 12.10 -4.06
C GLU A 238 -24.78 12.13 -3.59
N LEU A 239 -24.44 11.43 -2.52
CA LEU A 239 -23.08 11.38 -1.96
C LEU A 239 -22.10 10.71 -2.93
N TYR A 240 -22.54 9.63 -3.58
CA TYR A 240 -21.73 8.96 -4.57
C TYR A 240 -21.41 9.90 -5.75
N SER A 241 -22.43 10.48 -6.39
CA SER A 241 -22.27 11.30 -7.60
C SER A 241 -21.53 12.61 -7.33
N ASN A 242 -21.81 13.29 -6.21
CA ASN A 242 -21.23 14.58 -5.89
C ASN A 242 -19.83 14.52 -5.32
N TYR A 243 -19.45 13.41 -4.67
CA TYR A 243 -18.17 13.30 -3.96
C TYR A 243 -17.37 12.07 -4.35
N TRP A 244 -17.90 10.85 -4.14
CA TRP A 244 -17.13 9.63 -4.28
C TRP A 244 -16.62 9.42 -5.71
N ARG A 245 -17.50 9.49 -6.69
CA ARG A 245 -17.15 9.39 -8.11
C ARG A 245 -16.05 10.38 -8.51
N LYS A 246 -16.09 11.60 -7.97
CA LYS A 246 -15.07 12.60 -8.23
C LYS A 246 -13.73 12.27 -7.57
N ILE A 247 -13.73 11.54 -6.45
CA ILE A 247 -12.50 11.00 -5.85
C ILE A 247 -11.92 9.93 -6.78
N GLU A 248 -12.76 9.01 -7.28
CA GLU A 248 -12.34 7.98 -8.24
C GLU A 248 -11.75 8.60 -9.51
N GLU A 249 -12.42 9.58 -10.09
CA GLU A 249 -11.92 10.32 -11.27
C GLU A 249 -10.58 11.03 -11.00
N THR A 250 -10.44 11.66 -9.83
CA THR A 250 -9.23 12.40 -9.43
C THR A 250 -8.02 11.48 -9.24
N LEU A 251 -8.24 10.27 -8.69
CA LEU A 251 -7.18 9.30 -8.42
C LEU A 251 -6.85 8.40 -9.61
N GLY A 252 -7.66 8.47 -10.69
CA GLY A 252 -7.49 7.69 -11.93
C GLY A 252 -8.30 6.38 -11.91
N ALA A 253 -9.36 6.32 -12.71
CA ALA A 253 -10.34 5.24 -12.71
C ALA A 253 -9.72 3.83 -12.92
N ASP A 254 -8.74 3.69 -13.80
CA ASP A 254 -8.15 2.39 -14.17
C ASP A 254 -7.22 1.79 -13.09
N SER A 255 -6.68 2.62 -12.21
CA SER A 255 -5.76 2.22 -11.13
C SER A 255 -6.28 2.55 -9.73
N TYR A 256 -7.55 2.90 -9.63
CA TYR A 256 -8.16 3.49 -8.45
C TYR A 256 -7.90 2.68 -7.18
N ASP A 257 -8.13 1.38 -7.18
CA ASP A 257 -7.98 0.55 -5.97
C ASP A 257 -6.57 0.59 -5.37
N LEU A 258 -5.54 0.53 -6.22
CA LEU A 258 -4.13 0.56 -5.78
C LEU A 258 -3.73 1.95 -5.28
N VAL A 259 -4.19 3.00 -5.97
CA VAL A 259 -3.86 4.40 -5.65
C VAL A 259 -4.62 4.86 -4.40
N PHE A 260 -5.86 4.40 -4.23
CA PHE A 260 -6.71 4.79 -3.11
C PHE A 260 -6.16 4.34 -1.76
N ASP A 261 -5.63 3.12 -1.67
CA ASP A 261 -5.05 2.60 -0.42
C ASP A 261 -3.87 3.45 0.03
N ASP A 262 -2.98 3.81 -0.89
CA ASP A 262 -1.85 4.69 -0.59
C ASP A 262 -2.32 6.12 -0.26
N PHE A 263 -3.28 6.65 -0.99
CA PHE A 263 -3.88 7.95 -0.70
C PHE A 263 -4.48 7.98 0.70
N LEU A 264 -5.34 7.03 1.03
CA LEU A 264 -6.04 6.99 2.32
C LEU A 264 -5.06 6.83 3.49
N ARG A 265 -4.01 6.02 3.33
CA ARG A 265 -2.92 5.88 4.29
C ARG A 265 -2.21 7.21 4.54
N ASN A 266 -1.90 7.95 3.47
CA ASN A 266 -1.24 9.25 3.56
C ASN A 266 -2.14 10.30 4.21
N TRP A 267 -3.42 10.36 3.83
CA TRP A 267 -4.41 11.25 4.44
C TRP A 267 -4.57 10.97 5.95
N LEU A 268 -4.75 9.71 6.33
CA LEU A 268 -4.84 9.32 7.74
C LEU A 268 -3.55 9.64 8.51
N THR A 269 -2.39 9.59 7.87
CA THR A 269 -1.12 9.99 8.49
C THR A 269 -1.10 11.51 8.79
N VAL A 270 -1.65 12.35 7.90
CA VAL A 270 -1.80 13.80 8.15
C VAL A 270 -2.70 14.07 9.35
N ILE A 271 -3.82 13.35 9.42
CA ILE A 271 -4.81 13.51 10.50
C ILE A 271 -4.25 13.04 11.84
N ASN A 272 -3.63 11.87 11.87
CA ASN A 272 -3.13 11.24 13.10
C ASN A 272 -1.69 11.63 13.45
N ALA A 273 -1.10 12.65 12.79
CA ALA A 273 0.24 13.10 13.11
C ALA A 273 0.38 13.39 14.64
N PRO A 274 1.47 12.94 15.27
CA PRO A 274 2.74 12.48 14.74
C PRO A 274 2.83 10.98 14.36
N VAL A 275 1.74 10.25 14.35
CA VAL A 275 1.71 8.81 14.11
C VAL A 275 1.70 8.50 12.63
N SER A 276 2.62 7.62 12.19
CA SER A 276 2.63 7.08 10.81
C SER A 276 1.68 5.90 10.71
N VAL A 277 0.77 5.95 9.74
CA VAL A 277 -0.23 4.90 9.51
C VAL A 277 0.36 3.77 8.66
N VAL A 278 0.20 2.51 9.12
CA VAL A 278 0.56 1.31 8.36
C VAL A 278 -0.64 0.77 7.60
N VAL A 279 -0.41 0.18 6.42
CA VAL A 279 -1.46 -0.26 5.47
C VAL A 279 -2.53 -1.11 6.15
N ARG A 280 -2.14 -2.13 6.92
CA ARG A 280 -3.09 -3.04 7.61
C ARG A 280 -4.05 -2.38 8.62
N HIS A 281 -3.78 -1.13 9.02
CA HIS A 281 -4.60 -0.40 9.99
C HIS A 281 -5.45 0.70 9.35
N VAL A 282 -5.34 0.92 8.06
CA VAL A 282 -5.98 2.02 7.34
C VAL A 282 -7.49 2.01 7.56
N TYR A 283 -8.16 0.89 7.28
CA TYR A 283 -9.62 0.81 7.40
C TYR A 283 -10.12 0.99 8.85
N ARG A 284 -9.42 0.40 9.82
CA ARG A 284 -9.76 0.56 11.23
C ARG A 284 -9.62 2.00 11.72
N LEU A 285 -8.49 2.66 11.38
CA LEU A 285 -8.25 4.06 11.73
C LEU A 285 -9.23 5.00 11.03
N PHE A 286 -9.63 4.67 9.81
CA PHE A 286 -10.68 5.38 9.11
C PHE A 286 -12.00 5.31 9.88
N LYS A 287 -12.46 4.12 10.27
CA LYS A 287 -13.68 3.95 11.08
C LYS A 287 -13.61 4.73 12.40
N GLN A 288 -12.47 4.69 13.06
CA GLN A 288 -12.25 5.43 14.30
C GLN A 288 -12.33 6.95 14.08
N HIS A 289 -11.71 7.46 13.00
CA HIS A 289 -11.78 8.87 12.64
C HIS A 289 -13.24 9.31 12.39
N VAL A 290 -14.01 8.52 11.65
CA VAL A 290 -15.43 8.80 11.39
C VAL A 290 -16.23 8.90 12.68
N ARG A 291 -16.08 7.92 13.57
CA ARG A 291 -16.80 7.89 14.87
C ARG A 291 -16.37 9.02 15.79
N ASN A 292 -15.07 9.23 15.95
CA ASN A 292 -14.54 10.29 16.84
C ASN A 292 -14.91 11.70 16.33
N GLY A 293 -15.00 11.87 15.01
CA GLY A 293 -15.41 13.14 14.38
C GLY A 293 -16.92 13.33 14.31
N GLY A 294 -17.72 12.34 14.70
CA GLY A 294 -19.17 12.40 14.62
C GLY A 294 -19.72 12.44 13.19
N TYR A 295 -18.94 11.97 12.21
CA TYR A 295 -19.33 11.96 10.79
C TYR A 295 -20.39 10.90 10.48
N ASP A 296 -20.59 9.91 11.37
CA ASP A 296 -21.64 8.90 11.30
C ASP A 296 -23.02 9.42 11.74
N GLN A 297 -23.11 10.69 12.20
CA GLN A 297 -24.39 11.33 12.48
C GLN A 297 -25.10 11.78 11.20
N PRO A 298 -26.45 11.82 11.18
CA PRO A 298 -27.22 12.20 10.00
C PRO A 298 -26.72 13.52 9.37
N GLY A 299 -26.49 13.52 8.05
CA GLY A 299 -26.08 14.68 7.26
C GLY A 299 -24.60 15.08 7.43
N GLN A 300 -23.81 14.42 8.25
CA GLN A 300 -22.39 14.77 8.46
C GLN A 300 -21.44 14.07 7.45
N MET A 301 -21.88 12.99 6.81
CA MET A 301 -21.06 12.20 5.89
C MET A 301 -20.57 13.03 4.68
N ALA A 302 -21.41 13.96 4.19
CA ALA A 302 -21.02 14.87 3.12
C ALA A 302 -19.79 15.75 3.48
N SER A 303 -19.65 16.14 4.75
CA SER A 303 -18.50 16.93 5.22
C SER A 303 -17.22 16.09 5.18
N LEU A 304 -17.27 14.85 5.64
CA LEU A 304 -16.14 13.90 5.53
C LEU A 304 -15.72 13.69 4.07
N LEU A 305 -16.67 13.41 3.20
CA LEU A 305 -16.39 13.17 1.77
C LEU A 305 -15.82 14.40 1.07
N LYS A 306 -16.25 15.59 1.46
CA LYS A 306 -15.68 16.87 0.98
C LYS A 306 -14.21 16.99 1.38
N ASP A 307 -13.85 16.60 2.61
CA ASP A 307 -12.47 16.61 3.08
C ASP A 307 -11.63 15.57 2.33
N ILE A 308 -12.11 14.34 2.22
CA ILE A 308 -11.43 13.27 1.47
C ILE A 308 -11.18 13.69 0.03
N ARG A 309 -12.18 14.27 -0.65
CA ARG A 309 -12.07 14.75 -2.02
C ARG A 309 -11.00 15.84 -2.16
N ARG A 310 -10.97 16.80 -1.22
CA ARG A 310 -9.96 17.86 -1.20
C ARG A 310 -8.55 17.28 -1.08
N PHE A 311 -8.34 16.36 -0.15
CA PHE A 311 -7.05 15.69 0.02
C PHE A 311 -6.69 14.75 -1.14
N ALA A 312 -7.66 14.13 -1.80
CA ALA A 312 -7.42 13.37 -3.04
C ALA A 312 -6.85 14.27 -4.14
N GLY A 313 -7.34 15.51 -4.26
CA GLY A 313 -6.75 16.52 -5.15
C GLY A 313 -5.30 16.86 -4.80
N TYR A 314 -4.99 17.03 -3.52
CA TYR A 314 -3.60 17.26 -3.08
C TYR A 314 -2.69 16.05 -3.41
N TYR A 315 -3.19 14.85 -3.19
CA TYR A 315 -2.45 13.64 -3.52
C TYR A 315 -2.21 13.50 -5.03
N ALA A 316 -3.21 13.78 -5.86
CA ALA A 316 -3.08 13.78 -7.32
C ALA A 316 -2.09 14.86 -7.82
N ASN A 317 -2.07 16.04 -7.20
CA ASN A 317 -1.06 17.07 -7.50
C ASN A 317 0.37 16.57 -7.28
N ILE A 318 0.58 15.72 -6.27
CA ILE A 318 1.90 15.17 -5.92
C ILE A 318 2.28 13.99 -6.82
N THR A 319 1.33 13.11 -7.13
CA THR A 319 1.63 11.79 -7.74
C THR A 319 1.29 11.69 -9.21
N ALA A 320 0.27 12.42 -9.68
CA ALA A 320 -0.21 12.40 -11.06
C ALA A 320 0.12 13.68 -11.86
N GLY A 321 0.84 14.64 -11.25
CA GLY A 321 1.19 15.90 -11.89
C GLY A 321 -0.02 16.78 -12.26
N SER A 322 -1.11 16.67 -11.51
CA SER A 322 -2.37 17.36 -11.77
C SER A 322 -2.41 18.80 -11.24
N CYS A 323 -1.28 19.32 -10.72
CA CYS A 323 -1.22 20.66 -10.15
C CYS A 323 -1.35 21.74 -11.23
N ASP A 324 -2.34 22.63 -11.06
CA ASP A 324 -2.59 23.77 -11.99
C ASP A 324 -1.53 24.86 -11.88
N ASP A 325 -0.92 25.02 -10.70
CA ASP A 325 0.17 25.96 -10.49
C ASP A 325 1.47 25.42 -11.10
N LEU A 326 1.92 26.05 -12.16
CA LEU A 326 3.07 25.59 -12.94
C LEU A 326 4.40 25.63 -12.14
N GLU A 327 4.55 26.57 -11.20
CA GLU A 327 5.76 26.64 -10.37
C GLU A 327 5.79 25.53 -9.34
N LEU A 328 4.68 25.29 -8.64
CA LEU A 328 4.55 24.17 -7.70
C LEU A 328 4.69 22.83 -8.43
N LYS A 329 3.99 22.68 -9.58
CA LYS A 329 4.06 21.47 -10.41
C LYS A 329 5.49 21.12 -10.79
N ALA A 330 6.26 22.06 -11.27
CA ALA A 330 7.64 21.83 -11.68
C ALA A 330 8.53 21.31 -10.54
N ILE A 331 8.26 21.75 -9.29
CA ILE A 331 9.01 21.27 -8.12
C ILE A 331 8.50 19.88 -7.70
N LEU A 332 7.18 19.68 -7.70
CA LEU A 332 6.57 18.39 -7.36
C LEU A 332 7.01 17.29 -8.33
N ASP A 333 7.05 17.56 -9.63
CA ASP A 333 7.55 16.64 -10.66
C ASP A 333 9.02 16.25 -10.42
N ARG A 334 9.86 17.17 -9.91
CA ARG A 334 11.25 16.86 -9.52
C ARG A 334 11.33 16.05 -8.23
N ILE A 335 10.48 16.36 -7.23
CA ILE A 335 10.39 15.56 -5.99
C ILE A 335 9.93 14.13 -6.30
N ALA A 336 8.96 13.96 -7.20
CA ALA A 336 8.47 12.64 -7.62
C ALA A 336 9.60 11.78 -8.23
N GLN A 337 10.51 12.37 -9.01
CA GLN A 337 11.68 11.66 -9.57
C GLN A 337 12.65 11.15 -8.50
N LEU A 338 12.60 11.67 -7.28
CA LEU A 338 13.41 11.17 -6.16
C LEU A 338 12.86 9.87 -5.57
N GLU A 339 11.62 9.48 -5.90
CA GLU A 339 10.97 8.23 -5.49
C GLU A 339 10.97 8.00 -3.95
N VAL A 340 10.65 9.05 -3.20
CA VAL A 340 10.58 9.03 -1.74
C VAL A 340 9.15 9.36 -1.30
N SER A 341 8.22 8.40 -1.48
CA SER A 341 6.79 8.59 -1.23
C SER A 341 6.40 8.88 0.22
N VAL A 342 7.29 8.58 1.18
CA VAL A 342 7.05 8.87 2.61
C VAL A 342 6.96 10.38 2.92
N VAL A 343 7.31 11.25 1.97
CA VAL A 343 7.16 12.71 2.09
C VAL A 343 5.74 13.19 1.75
N ASN A 344 4.95 12.38 1.05
CA ASN A 344 3.63 12.78 0.55
C ASN A 344 2.69 13.32 1.65
N PRO A 345 2.58 12.69 2.86
CA PRO A 345 1.76 13.26 3.93
C PRO A 345 2.16 14.69 4.31
N LEU A 346 3.47 14.99 4.34
CA LEU A 346 3.96 16.32 4.66
C LEU A 346 3.54 17.34 3.59
N ILE A 347 3.68 16.98 2.31
CA ILE A 347 3.30 17.88 1.21
C ILE A 347 1.77 18.06 1.16
N MET A 348 0.99 17.01 1.44
CA MET A 348 -0.47 17.14 1.58
C MET A 348 -0.85 18.10 2.72
N ALA A 349 -0.14 18.04 3.86
CA ALA A 349 -0.32 18.98 4.96
C ALA A 349 0.05 20.42 4.56
N PHE A 350 1.08 20.60 3.73
CA PHE A 350 1.40 21.94 3.18
C PHE A 350 0.29 22.48 2.30
N PHE A 351 -0.27 21.67 1.41
CA PHE A 351 -1.42 22.10 0.58
C PHE A 351 -2.61 22.52 1.44
N GLU A 352 -2.93 21.74 2.48
CA GLU A 352 -4.04 22.05 3.40
C GLU A 352 -3.78 23.34 4.17
N ASP A 353 -2.59 23.53 4.71
CA ASP A 353 -2.23 24.72 5.47
C ASP A 353 -2.11 25.95 4.58
N TYR A 354 -1.63 25.80 3.33
CA TYR A 354 -1.63 26.86 2.32
C TYR A 354 -3.05 27.29 1.94
N GLY A 355 -3.94 26.33 1.67
CA GLY A 355 -5.34 26.58 1.38
C GLY A 355 -6.09 27.30 2.53
N ASN A 356 -5.63 27.10 3.76
CA ASN A 356 -6.11 27.77 4.96
C ASN A 356 -5.38 29.11 5.27
N GLY A 357 -4.49 29.58 4.39
CA GLY A 357 -3.79 30.86 4.51
C GLY A 357 -2.71 30.92 5.59
N ALA A 358 -2.12 29.77 5.98
CA ALA A 358 -1.09 29.71 7.02
C ALA A 358 0.25 30.34 6.58
N PHE A 359 0.50 30.42 5.29
CA PHE A 359 1.72 30.98 4.70
C PHE A 359 1.47 31.40 3.24
N THR A 360 2.40 32.15 2.65
CA THR A 360 2.31 32.67 1.30
C THR A 360 2.69 31.62 0.24
N HIS A 361 2.36 31.90 -1.03
CA HIS A 361 2.81 31.09 -2.16
C HIS A 361 4.34 31.00 -2.24
N GLU A 362 5.05 32.12 -2.00
CA GLU A 362 6.51 32.16 -1.98
C GLU A 362 7.10 31.24 -0.88
N ASP A 363 6.46 31.23 0.30
CA ASP A 363 6.84 30.28 1.37
C ASP A 363 6.60 28.83 0.96
N PHE A 364 5.50 28.54 0.27
CA PHE A 364 5.23 27.19 -0.22
C PHE A 364 6.28 26.72 -1.22
N VAL A 365 6.57 27.54 -2.24
CA VAL A 365 7.64 27.28 -3.21
C VAL A 365 8.98 27.04 -2.49
N SER A 366 9.33 27.89 -1.53
CA SER A 366 10.58 27.76 -0.74
C SER A 366 10.63 26.45 0.04
N MET A 367 9.52 26.07 0.72
CA MET A 367 9.45 24.82 1.49
C MET A 367 9.54 23.57 0.60
N LEU A 368 8.92 23.58 -0.59
CA LEU A 368 9.04 22.47 -1.54
C LEU A 368 10.48 22.36 -2.08
N ARG A 369 11.14 23.46 -2.42
CA ARG A 369 12.55 23.47 -2.84
C ARG A 369 13.48 22.97 -1.72
N THR A 370 13.20 23.37 -0.48
CA THR A 370 13.93 22.87 0.68
C THR A 370 13.71 21.37 0.88
N THR A 371 12.49 20.89 0.66
CA THR A 371 12.16 19.45 0.69
C THR A 371 12.92 18.68 -0.38
N GLU A 372 12.92 19.17 -1.62
CA GLU A 372 13.70 18.61 -2.75
C GLU A 372 15.18 18.54 -2.40
N SER A 373 15.76 19.64 -1.92
CA SER A 373 17.16 19.70 -1.50
C SER A 373 17.47 18.70 -0.38
N TYR A 374 16.64 18.63 0.65
CA TYR A 374 16.78 17.70 1.74
C TYR A 374 16.80 16.23 1.27
N LEU A 375 15.83 15.84 0.47
CA LEU A 375 15.73 14.47 -0.04
C LEU A 375 16.89 14.10 -0.95
N PHE A 376 17.27 15.01 -1.86
CA PHE A 376 18.34 14.75 -2.81
C PHE A 376 19.72 14.71 -2.14
N ARG A 377 20.02 15.62 -1.23
CA ARG A 377 21.26 15.61 -0.45
C ARG A 377 21.43 14.31 0.32
N ARG A 378 20.36 13.83 0.95
CA ARG A 378 20.38 12.55 1.65
C ARG A 378 20.64 11.37 0.71
N ALA A 379 20.02 11.37 -0.48
CA ALA A 379 20.26 10.34 -1.49
C ALA A 379 21.71 10.34 -1.99
N VAL A 380 22.30 11.50 -2.20
CA VAL A 380 23.70 11.65 -2.61
C VAL A 380 24.67 11.21 -1.49
N CYS A 381 24.34 11.46 -0.24
CA CYS A 381 25.16 11.09 0.92
C CYS A 381 24.85 9.69 1.47
N ASP A 382 24.07 8.86 0.77
CA ASP A 382 23.65 7.51 1.16
C ASP A 382 23.00 7.43 2.55
N VAL A 383 22.31 8.50 2.98
CA VAL A 383 21.60 8.52 4.26
C VAL A 383 20.28 7.72 4.12
N PRO A 384 20.08 6.66 4.92
CA PRO A 384 18.92 5.80 4.81
C PRO A 384 17.58 6.55 4.98
N THR A 385 16.54 6.12 4.24
CA THR A 385 15.20 6.73 4.29
C THR A 385 14.29 6.13 5.36
N ASN A 386 14.69 5.03 6.03
CA ASN A 386 13.84 4.28 6.96
C ASN A 386 13.28 5.12 8.14
N SER A 387 14.00 6.15 8.57
CA SER A 387 13.57 7.04 9.64
C SER A 387 12.54 8.09 9.19
N LEU A 388 12.42 8.35 7.90
CA LEU A 388 11.60 9.44 7.34
C LEU A 388 10.11 9.19 7.50
N ASN A 389 9.67 7.92 7.53
CA ASN A 389 8.28 7.55 7.75
C ASN A 389 7.73 7.99 9.12
N LYS A 390 8.60 8.16 10.13
CA LYS A 390 8.24 8.70 11.44
C LYS A 390 8.59 10.19 11.55
N PHE A 391 9.62 10.63 10.84
CA PHE A 391 10.10 12.00 10.90
C PHE A 391 9.10 12.99 10.30
N PHE A 392 8.60 12.77 9.09
CA PHE A 392 7.67 13.70 8.45
C PHE A 392 6.34 13.85 9.20
N PRO A 393 5.69 12.79 9.70
CA PRO A 393 4.54 12.95 10.57
C PRO A 393 4.83 13.75 11.84
N SER A 394 6.03 13.60 12.44
CA SER A 394 6.44 14.42 13.59
C SER A 394 6.58 15.90 13.23
N ILE A 395 7.06 16.21 12.03
CA ILE A 395 7.13 17.59 11.53
C ILE A 395 5.72 18.17 11.37
N ILE A 396 4.77 17.41 10.80
CA ILE A 396 3.37 17.85 10.66
C ILE A 396 2.80 18.27 12.03
N ALA A 397 2.97 17.42 13.06
CA ALA A 397 2.48 17.71 14.39
C ALA A 397 3.13 18.98 15.00
N ARG A 398 4.45 19.14 14.85
CA ARG A 398 5.17 20.32 15.31
C ARG A 398 4.72 21.60 14.60
N LEU A 399 4.49 21.53 13.28
CA LEU A 399 4.01 22.69 12.51
C LEU A 399 2.58 23.09 12.87
N LYS A 400 1.71 22.14 13.26
CA LYS A 400 0.38 22.46 13.81
C LYS A 400 0.49 23.33 15.08
N VAL A 401 1.45 23.03 15.97
CA VAL A 401 1.71 23.83 17.18
C VAL A 401 2.22 25.22 16.80
N VAL A 402 3.23 25.31 15.92
CA VAL A 402 3.78 26.59 15.46
C VAL A 402 2.70 27.49 14.84
N LYS A 403 1.80 26.91 14.04
CA LYS A 403 0.67 27.60 13.44
C LYS A 403 -0.27 28.15 14.51
N ALA A 404 -0.60 27.35 15.53
CA ALA A 404 -1.48 27.76 16.63
C ALA A 404 -0.89 28.91 17.48
N GLU A 405 0.44 28.95 17.60
CA GLU A 405 1.19 30.00 18.33
C GLU A 405 1.48 31.25 17.50
N GLY A 406 1.12 31.27 16.18
CA GLY A 406 1.36 32.39 15.27
C GLY A 406 2.81 32.55 14.86
N GLY A 407 3.61 31.47 14.94
CA GLY A 407 5.01 31.47 14.52
C GLY A 407 5.18 31.39 12.99
N SER A 408 6.39 31.69 12.50
CA SER A 408 6.73 31.58 11.07
C SER A 408 6.82 30.10 10.66
N TYR A 409 5.83 29.65 9.89
CA TYR A 409 5.69 28.26 9.44
C TYR A 409 6.92 27.79 8.65
N ARG A 410 7.35 28.54 7.62
CA ARG A 410 8.53 28.21 6.81
C ARG A 410 9.82 28.11 7.64
N LYS A 411 10.09 29.13 8.46
CA LYS A 411 11.31 29.14 9.29
C LYS A 411 11.34 27.98 10.28
N ALA A 412 10.20 27.61 10.86
CA ALA A 412 10.08 26.47 11.74
C ALA A 412 10.36 25.15 11.00
N TYR A 413 9.78 24.98 9.81
CA TYR A 413 10.03 23.83 8.96
C TYR A 413 11.52 23.67 8.62
N GLU A 414 12.15 24.74 8.14
CA GLU A 414 13.58 24.78 7.82
C GLU A 414 14.44 24.42 9.04
N ALA A 415 14.09 24.97 10.22
CA ALA A 415 14.76 24.68 11.47
C ALA A 415 14.64 23.20 11.89
N PHE A 416 13.50 22.56 11.69
CA PHE A 416 13.31 21.14 11.99
C PHE A 416 14.20 20.23 11.13
N LEU A 417 14.43 20.57 9.85
CA LEU A 417 15.32 19.81 8.99
C LEU A 417 16.81 19.97 9.35
N LEU A 418 17.19 21.12 9.90
CA LEU A 418 18.59 21.44 10.24
C LEU A 418 19.00 20.93 11.62
N ASN A 419 18.06 20.95 12.58
CA ASN A 419 18.36 20.75 14.02
C ASN A 419 18.15 19.33 14.52
N GLU A 420 17.82 18.39 13.66
CA GLU A 420 17.66 17.04 14.12
C GLU A 420 19.03 16.49 14.59
N PHE A 421 19.12 16.19 15.88
CA PHE A 421 20.35 15.64 16.49
C PHE A 421 20.64 14.20 16.05
N ASP A 422 19.63 13.51 15.51
CA ASP A 422 19.79 12.19 14.93
C ASP A 422 20.43 12.31 13.53
N THR A 423 21.63 11.76 13.38
CA THR A 423 22.37 11.74 12.12
C THR A 423 21.57 11.13 10.96
N ALA A 424 20.64 10.21 11.28
CA ALA A 424 19.76 9.58 10.29
C ALA A 424 18.61 10.49 9.82
N ARG A 425 18.39 11.65 10.42
CA ARG A 425 17.27 12.57 10.06
C ARG A 425 17.73 13.95 9.63
N ARG A 426 18.90 14.39 10.04
CA ARG A 426 19.41 15.71 9.70
C ARG A 426 19.65 15.89 8.20
N MET A 427 19.65 17.13 7.76
CA MET A 427 20.08 17.52 6.42
C MET A 427 21.61 17.42 6.32
N PRO A 428 22.17 16.74 5.30
CA PRO A 428 23.63 16.70 5.07
C PRO A 428 24.21 18.10 4.81
N THR A 429 25.36 18.36 5.42
CA THR A 429 26.08 19.64 5.27
C THR A 429 26.61 19.84 3.83
N ASN A 430 26.98 21.07 3.49
CA ASN A 430 27.63 21.38 2.20
C ASN A 430 28.90 20.56 1.98
N ALA A 431 29.73 20.40 3.03
CA ALA A 431 30.97 19.65 2.94
C ALA A 431 30.74 18.14 2.70
N GLU A 432 29.71 17.53 3.32
CA GLU A 432 29.36 16.15 3.09
C GLU A 432 28.81 15.93 1.67
N PHE A 433 27.93 16.81 1.23
CA PHE A 433 27.31 16.75 -0.11
C PHE A 433 28.36 16.95 -1.22
N GLU A 434 29.24 17.94 -1.06
CA GLU A 434 30.37 18.20 -1.98
C GLU A 434 31.29 16.99 -2.08
N ARG A 435 31.72 16.43 -0.94
CA ARG A 435 32.57 15.24 -0.89
C ARG A 435 31.92 14.06 -1.58
N ALA A 436 30.66 13.80 -1.26
CA ALA A 436 29.91 12.70 -1.85
C ALA A 436 29.80 12.84 -3.38
N LEU A 437 29.46 14.01 -3.91
CA LEU A 437 29.39 14.24 -5.36
C LEU A 437 30.74 14.09 -6.06
N LYS A 438 31.87 14.45 -5.40
CA LYS A 438 33.18 14.31 -5.98
C LYS A 438 33.71 12.89 -6.06
N THR A 439 33.17 11.97 -5.22
CA THR A 439 33.71 10.61 -5.08
C THR A 439 32.70 9.52 -5.48
N ARG A 440 31.43 9.88 -5.65
CA ARG A 440 30.35 8.92 -5.93
C ARG A 440 30.45 8.38 -7.36
N ASP A 441 30.10 7.10 -7.53
CA ASP A 441 29.70 6.56 -8.82
C ASP A 441 28.33 7.17 -9.20
N CYS A 442 28.39 8.23 -10.04
CA CYS A 442 27.20 8.96 -10.49
C CYS A 442 26.48 8.24 -11.62
N TYR A 443 27.12 7.30 -12.32
CA TYR A 443 26.49 6.49 -13.37
C TYR A 443 25.57 5.40 -12.78
N ALA A 444 26.08 4.65 -11.80
CA ALA A 444 25.28 3.65 -11.09
C ALA A 444 24.26 4.29 -10.12
N PHE A 445 24.39 5.59 -9.82
CA PHE A 445 23.45 6.29 -8.95
C PHE A 445 22.06 6.38 -9.60
N ARG A 446 21.06 5.74 -9.01
CA ARG A 446 19.69 5.68 -9.54
C ARG A 446 19.12 7.06 -9.92
N ARG A 447 19.60 8.14 -9.30
CA ARG A 447 19.20 9.52 -9.56
C ARG A 447 20.25 10.30 -10.36
N GLY A 448 21.17 9.62 -11.06
CA GLY A 448 22.19 10.23 -11.89
C GLY A 448 21.61 11.06 -13.03
N ARG A 449 20.58 10.57 -13.69
CA ARG A 449 19.86 11.33 -14.73
C ARG A 449 19.17 12.55 -14.14
N TYR A 450 18.48 12.41 -13.00
CA TYR A 450 17.89 13.53 -12.29
C TYR A 450 18.95 14.61 -11.92
N LEU A 451 20.12 14.19 -11.43
CA LEU A 451 21.24 15.08 -11.11
C LEU A 451 21.64 15.92 -12.32
N LEU A 452 21.96 15.26 -13.43
CA LEU A 452 22.45 15.95 -14.63
C LEU A 452 21.39 16.82 -15.30
N SER A 453 20.15 16.34 -15.41
CA SER A 453 19.05 17.12 -16.00
C SER A 453 18.67 18.33 -15.15
N THR A 454 18.68 18.20 -13.82
CA THR A 454 18.37 19.33 -12.94
C THR A 454 19.50 20.34 -12.94
N LEU A 455 20.76 19.92 -13.04
CA LEU A 455 21.90 20.83 -13.25
C LEU A 455 21.74 21.61 -14.56
N GLU A 456 21.43 20.94 -15.68
CA GLU A 456 21.18 21.61 -16.96
C GLU A 456 20.05 22.63 -16.86
N ASN A 457 18.88 22.20 -16.36
CA ASN A 457 17.71 23.08 -16.22
C ASN A 457 18.00 24.30 -15.33
N SER A 458 18.93 24.21 -14.38
CA SER A 458 19.30 25.31 -13.50
C SER A 458 19.99 26.49 -14.20
N TYR A 459 20.54 26.28 -15.38
CA TYR A 459 21.11 27.33 -16.21
C TYR A 459 20.07 28.10 -17.01
N HIS A 460 18.82 27.62 -17.05
CA HIS A 460 17.71 28.20 -17.81
C HIS A 460 16.52 28.62 -16.90
N PRO A 461 16.73 29.51 -15.91
CA PRO A 461 15.75 29.74 -14.83
C PRO A 461 14.42 30.38 -15.30
N LYS A 462 14.42 31.08 -16.44
CA LYS A 462 13.22 31.80 -16.93
C LYS A 462 12.39 31.03 -17.95
N ASN A 463 12.98 30.02 -18.58
CA ASN A 463 12.34 29.21 -19.57
C ASN A 463 13.14 27.91 -19.67
N PRO A 464 12.94 26.93 -18.74
CA PRO A 464 13.58 25.65 -18.92
C PRO A 464 13.04 25.08 -20.23
N PRO A 465 13.83 25.08 -21.30
CA PRO A 465 13.39 24.46 -22.53
C PRO A 465 13.21 22.98 -22.22
N ASN A 466 12.26 22.29 -22.87
CA ASN A 466 12.21 20.82 -22.90
C ASN A 466 13.40 20.27 -23.71
N LEU A 467 14.60 20.71 -23.33
CA LEU A 467 15.86 20.33 -24.01
C LEU A 467 16.20 18.87 -23.71
N ILE A 468 15.81 18.39 -22.53
CA ILE A 468 16.12 17.04 -22.07
C ILE A 468 14.84 16.22 -22.12
N ASP A 469 14.74 15.35 -23.13
CA ASP A 469 13.66 14.42 -23.35
C ASP A 469 14.06 12.97 -23.01
N ALA A 470 13.20 12.01 -23.30
CA ALA A 470 13.45 10.59 -23.06
C ALA A 470 14.67 10.04 -23.80
N ASN A 471 15.07 10.67 -24.94
CA ASN A 471 16.19 10.21 -25.75
C ASN A 471 17.55 10.59 -25.15
N HIS A 472 17.60 11.62 -24.31
CA HIS A 472 18.84 11.98 -23.62
C HIS A 472 19.20 10.95 -22.57
N THR A 473 20.35 10.32 -22.73
CA THR A 473 20.92 9.33 -21.81
C THR A 473 22.26 9.82 -21.27
N ILE A 474 22.73 9.17 -20.20
CA ILE A 474 24.04 9.51 -19.62
C ILE A 474 25.14 8.98 -20.54
N GLU A 475 26.01 9.87 -20.99
CA GLU A 475 27.20 9.60 -21.81
C GLU A 475 28.46 9.70 -20.96
N HIS A 476 29.39 8.76 -21.19
CA HIS A 476 30.75 8.81 -20.66
C HIS A 476 31.66 9.57 -21.64
N ILE A 477 32.22 10.69 -21.23
CA ILE A 477 33.14 11.45 -22.04
C ILE A 477 34.40 10.61 -22.31
N MET A 478 35.09 10.15 -21.27
CA MET A 478 36.03 9.02 -21.34
C MET A 478 35.24 7.74 -21.34
N PRO A 479 35.29 6.95 -22.42
CA PRO A 479 34.39 5.79 -22.60
C PRO A 479 34.73 4.63 -21.66
N ARG A 480 33.77 3.73 -21.46
CA ARG A 480 33.92 2.57 -20.54
C ARG A 480 34.99 1.56 -20.96
N ASN A 481 35.43 1.58 -22.21
CA ASN A 481 36.53 0.75 -22.70
C ASN A 481 37.78 1.58 -23.08
N ALA A 482 37.93 2.78 -22.50
CA ALA A 482 39.06 3.67 -22.79
C ALA A 482 40.43 2.97 -22.69
N LEU A 483 40.61 2.08 -21.73
CA LEU A 483 41.85 1.31 -21.57
C LEU A 483 42.16 0.32 -22.72
N ALA A 484 41.23 0.06 -23.61
CA ALA A 484 41.47 -0.74 -24.83
C ALA A 484 42.06 0.08 -25.99
N HIS A 485 42.01 1.41 -25.90
CA HIS A 485 42.43 2.34 -26.93
C HIS A 485 43.72 3.07 -26.58
N ALA A 486 44.74 3.03 -27.47
CA ALA A 486 46.02 3.62 -27.22
C ALA A 486 45.99 5.15 -27.02
N GLU A 487 45.15 5.85 -27.82
CA GLU A 487 44.95 7.30 -27.73
C GLU A 487 44.40 7.73 -26.36
N TRP A 488 43.49 6.95 -25.77
CA TRP A 488 42.97 7.24 -24.44
C TRP A 488 44.03 6.99 -23.35
N LYS A 489 44.85 5.93 -23.46
CA LYS A 489 45.96 5.66 -22.54
C LYS A 489 46.98 6.78 -22.57
N GLU A 490 47.34 7.23 -23.75
CA GLU A 490 48.29 8.35 -23.92
C GLU A 490 47.73 9.64 -23.32
N MET A 491 46.47 9.95 -23.54
CA MET A 491 45.78 11.14 -23.03
C MET A 491 45.66 11.12 -21.48
N LEU A 492 45.42 9.96 -20.88
CA LEU A 492 45.31 9.80 -19.43
C LEU A 492 46.67 9.76 -18.72
N GLY A 493 47.76 9.47 -19.46
CA GLY A 493 49.13 9.45 -18.94
C GLY A 493 49.56 8.13 -18.30
N GLU A 494 50.70 8.15 -17.61
CA GLU A 494 51.32 6.95 -17.02
C GLU A 494 50.41 6.22 -16.02
N GLU A 495 49.54 6.95 -15.29
CA GLU A 495 48.63 6.38 -14.30
C GLU A 495 47.21 6.10 -14.88
N CYS A 496 47.12 5.82 -16.18
CA CYS A 496 45.87 5.69 -16.89
C CYS A 496 44.87 4.70 -16.25
N GLU A 497 45.32 3.59 -15.67
CA GLU A 497 44.49 2.61 -14.99
C GLU A 497 43.85 3.20 -13.71
N ARG A 498 44.65 3.88 -12.87
CA ARG A 498 44.13 4.53 -11.67
C ARG A 498 43.14 5.64 -12.02
N VAL A 499 43.50 6.49 -13.02
CA VAL A 499 42.59 7.57 -13.46
C VAL A 499 41.32 7.03 -14.01
N TYR A 500 41.35 5.94 -14.78
CA TYR A 500 40.16 5.27 -15.27
C TYR A 500 39.30 4.77 -14.11
N ASP A 501 39.85 4.00 -13.19
CA ASP A 501 39.11 3.39 -12.08
C ASP A 501 38.46 4.45 -11.17
N GLU A 502 39.20 5.55 -10.90
CA GLU A 502 38.69 6.62 -10.04
C GLU A 502 37.63 7.50 -10.72
N PHE A 503 37.73 7.73 -12.04
CA PHE A 503 36.97 8.78 -12.70
C PHE A 503 35.98 8.29 -13.75
N ILE A 504 35.95 7.03 -14.14
CA ILE A 504 35.06 6.56 -15.19
C ILE A 504 33.60 6.94 -14.92
N ASN A 505 33.10 6.74 -13.72
CA ASN A 505 31.74 7.04 -13.30
C ASN A 505 31.61 8.34 -12.47
N ASN A 506 32.68 9.15 -12.41
CA ASN A 506 32.70 10.42 -11.68
C ASN A 506 31.80 11.45 -12.38
N LEU A 507 31.16 12.33 -11.62
CA LEU A 507 30.33 13.42 -12.15
C LEU A 507 31.06 14.24 -13.22
N GLY A 508 32.37 14.44 -13.07
CA GLY A 508 33.22 15.16 -14.03
C GLY A 508 33.33 14.47 -15.40
N ASN A 509 33.17 13.14 -15.45
CA ASN A 509 33.27 12.37 -16.70
C ASN A 509 31.91 12.07 -17.35
N LEU A 510 30.80 12.52 -16.77
CA LEU A 510 29.45 12.22 -17.23
C LEU A 510 28.76 13.46 -17.81
N THR A 511 27.99 13.26 -18.88
CA THR A 511 27.14 14.28 -19.46
C THR A 511 25.82 13.67 -19.95
N LEU A 512 24.93 14.48 -20.52
CA LEU A 512 23.73 14.01 -21.18
C LEU A 512 23.87 14.20 -22.71
N THR A 513 23.39 13.25 -23.49
CA THR A 513 23.29 13.39 -24.94
C THR A 513 22.17 12.51 -25.50
N ALA A 514 21.59 12.90 -26.62
CA ALA A 514 20.68 12.08 -27.42
C ALA A 514 21.42 11.17 -28.43
N TYR A 515 22.76 11.29 -28.51
CA TYR A 515 23.61 10.64 -29.53
C TYR A 515 24.63 9.67 -28.92
N ASN A 516 24.27 8.99 -27.86
CA ASN A 516 25.16 8.09 -27.12
C ASN A 516 25.72 6.96 -28.00
N SER A 517 24.88 6.37 -28.88
CA SER A 517 25.27 5.34 -29.83
C SER A 517 26.30 5.82 -30.86
N GLU A 518 26.19 7.05 -31.30
CA GLU A 518 27.07 7.67 -32.27
C GLU A 518 28.43 8.02 -31.65
N LEU A 519 28.45 8.47 -30.41
CA LEU A 519 29.70 8.82 -29.70
C LEU A 519 30.51 7.57 -29.35
N SER A 520 29.83 6.51 -28.88
CA SER A 520 30.45 5.20 -28.59
C SER A 520 31.79 5.31 -27.84
N ASP A 521 32.79 4.53 -28.24
CA ASP A 521 34.15 4.46 -27.67
C ASP A 521 35.21 5.27 -28.44
N ALA A 522 34.76 6.18 -29.29
CA ALA A 522 35.65 7.02 -30.10
C ALA A 522 36.65 7.84 -29.25
N SER A 523 37.74 8.26 -29.84
CA SER A 523 38.72 9.17 -29.21
C SER A 523 38.06 10.50 -28.84
N PHE A 524 38.62 11.23 -27.90
CA PHE A 524 38.07 12.51 -27.46
C PHE A 524 37.97 13.53 -28.61
N ALA A 525 38.98 13.56 -29.46
CA ALA A 525 38.97 14.43 -30.63
C ALA A 525 37.85 14.07 -31.62
N GLU A 526 37.62 12.79 -31.88
CA GLU A 526 36.53 12.33 -32.74
C GLU A 526 35.17 12.63 -32.13
N LYS A 527 34.98 12.37 -30.83
CA LYS A 527 33.73 12.72 -30.11
C LYS A 527 33.43 14.21 -30.19
N LYS A 528 34.46 15.08 -30.14
CA LYS A 528 34.27 16.51 -30.32
C LYS A 528 33.88 16.90 -31.74
N ALA A 529 34.61 16.39 -32.74
CA ALA A 529 34.51 16.83 -34.13
C ALA A 529 33.31 16.25 -34.87
N ARG A 530 32.59 15.26 -34.34
CA ARG A 530 31.46 14.62 -35.02
C ARG A 530 30.46 15.62 -35.53
N ALA A 531 30.02 15.40 -36.80
CA ALA A 531 29.09 16.31 -37.47
C ALA A 531 27.70 16.34 -36.83
N VAL A 532 27.27 15.23 -36.26
CA VAL A 532 26.00 15.07 -35.55
C VAL A 532 26.29 14.56 -34.13
N GLY A 533 25.79 15.26 -33.13
CA GLY A 533 25.94 14.89 -31.73
C GLY A 533 27.35 15.02 -31.14
N GLY A 534 28.30 15.61 -31.88
CA GLY A 534 29.64 15.87 -31.38
C GLY A 534 29.68 16.98 -30.33
N PHE A 535 30.64 16.90 -29.38
CA PHE A 535 30.70 17.83 -28.26
C PHE A 535 30.88 19.29 -28.69
N ASP A 536 31.55 19.58 -29.81
CA ASP A 536 31.66 20.95 -30.34
C ASP A 536 30.35 21.55 -30.84
N LYS A 537 29.32 20.72 -30.99
CA LYS A 537 27.97 21.12 -31.43
C LYS A 537 26.90 20.90 -30.36
N GLU A 538 27.32 20.42 -29.20
CA GLU A 538 26.42 20.20 -28.08
C GLU A 538 25.94 21.55 -27.52
N TYR A 539 24.63 21.66 -27.31
CA TYR A 539 23.99 22.89 -26.85
C TYR A 539 23.73 22.89 -25.33
N LEU A 540 23.93 21.76 -24.66
CA LEU A 540 23.73 21.68 -23.22
C LEU A 540 24.83 22.45 -22.47
N VAL A 541 24.43 23.32 -21.55
CA VAL A 541 25.34 24.14 -20.76
C VAL A 541 26.23 23.32 -19.83
N ILE A 542 25.74 22.16 -19.35
CA ILE A 542 26.59 21.25 -18.58
C ILE A 542 27.77 20.70 -19.38
N SER A 543 27.70 20.74 -20.72
CA SER A 543 28.74 20.26 -21.63
C SER A 543 29.56 21.40 -22.26
N SER A 544 29.27 22.66 -21.94
CA SER A 544 29.93 23.82 -22.58
C SER A 544 31.44 23.85 -22.44
N ASP A 545 31.99 23.31 -21.36
CA ASP A 545 33.43 23.21 -21.13
C ASP A 545 34.14 22.19 -22.08
N LEU A 546 33.40 21.30 -22.73
CA LEU A 546 33.96 20.39 -23.71
C LEU A 546 34.38 21.10 -25.02
N HIS A 547 33.72 22.21 -25.36
CA HIS A 547 34.03 23.00 -26.56
C HIS A 547 35.48 23.51 -26.54
N ASP A 548 35.94 24.03 -25.42
CA ASP A 548 37.26 24.67 -25.25
C ASP A 548 38.36 23.68 -24.79
N THR A 549 37.96 22.46 -24.43
CA THR A 549 38.86 21.44 -23.91
C THR A 549 39.42 20.60 -25.05
N ASN A 550 40.74 20.47 -25.15
CA ASN A 550 41.43 19.66 -26.14
C ASN A 550 42.03 18.37 -25.55
N VAL A 551 42.18 18.29 -24.24
CA VAL A 551 42.75 17.15 -23.53
C VAL A 551 41.79 16.70 -22.45
N TRP A 552 41.51 15.39 -22.41
CA TRP A 552 40.63 14.81 -21.38
C TRP A 552 41.40 13.90 -20.45
N ASN A 553 41.88 14.46 -19.34
CA ASN A 553 42.71 13.80 -18.35
C ASN A 553 42.19 14.07 -16.92
N GLU A 554 42.88 13.56 -15.91
CA GLU A 554 42.50 13.73 -14.51
C GLU A 554 42.23 15.20 -14.14
N GLN A 555 43.09 16.12 -14.58
CA GLN A 555 42.98 17.54 -14.24
C GLN A 555 41.70 18.16 -14.82
N THR A 556 41.37 17.86 -16.08
CA THR A 556 40.16 18.38 -16.75
C THR A 556 38.91 17.77 -16.16
N ILE A 557 38.89 16.46 -15.84
CA ILE A 557 37.80 15.77 -15.17
C ILE A 557 37.55 16.38 -13.79
N ARG A 558 38.59 16.58 -12.97
CA ARG A 558 38.47 17.19 -11.63
C ARG A 558 37.95 18.64 -11.71
N ALA A 559 38.46 19.43 -12.67
CA ALA A 559 38.02 20.83 -12.86
C ALA A 559 36.54 20.89 -13.22
N ARG A 560 36.09 20.05 -14.15
CA ARG A 560 34.68 19.94 -14.53
C ARG A 560 33.81 19.47 -13.36
N CYS A 561 34.25 18.43 -12.63
CA CYS A 561 33.54 17.96 -11.43
C CYS A 561 33.39 19.11 -10.42
N ALA A 562 34.43 19.87 -10.12
CA ALA A 562 34.36 21.01 -9.21
C ALA A 562 33.37 22.09 -9.67
N ARG A 563 33.33 22.40 -10.98
CA ARG A 563 32.35 23.31 -11.57
C ARG A 563 30.91 22.85 -11.38
N LEU A 564 30.63 21.58 -11.72
CA LEU A 564 29.32 21.00 -11.57
C LEU A 564 28.87 20.89 -10.11
N VAL A 565 29.76 20.52 -9.20
CA VAL A 565 29.52 20.51 -7.74
C VAL A 565 29.22 21.90 -7.21
N LYS A 566 29.94 22.93 -7.66
CA LYS A 566 29.63 24.32 -7.29
C LYS A 566 28.25 24.76 -7.72
N GLN A 567 27.79 24.31 -8.89
CA GLN A 567 26.40 24.53 -9.35
C GLN A 567 25.41 23.72 -8.53
N ALA A 568 25.72 22.46 -8.22
CA ALA A 568 24.86 21.59 -7.39
C ALA A 568 24.59 22.20 -6.00
N LEU A 569 25.59 22.83 -5.37
CA LEU A 569 25.41 23.53 -4.09
C LEU A 569 24.44 24.73 -4.19
N LYS A 570 24.30 25.36 -5.37
CA LYS A 570 23.31 26.44 -5.59
C LYS A 570 21.93 25.88 -5.88
N VAL A 571 21.85 24.76 -6.60
CA VAL A 571 20.58 24.12 -6.99
C VAL A 571 19.90 23.47 -5.79
N TRP A 572 20.67 22.83 -4.94
CA TRP A 572 20.19 22.20 -3.72
C TRP A 572 20.80 22.85 -2.47
N PRO A 573 20.39 24.10 -2.13
CA PRO A 573 20.97 24.84 -1.00
C PRO A 573 20.54 24.24 0.33
N ILE A 574 21.30 24.56 1.37
CA ILE A 574 20.88 24.44 2.76
C ILE A 574 20.16 25.74 3.13
N PRO A 575 18.97 25.69 3.78
CA PRO A 575 18.33 26.91 4.25
C PRO A 575 19.20 27.64 5.29
N GLU A 576 19.10 28.98 5.31
CA GLU A 576 19.83 29.79 6.27
C GLU A 576 19.28 29.58 7.69
N ALA A 577 20.14 29.13 8.59
CA ALA A 577 19.77 28.94 9.99
C ALA A 577 19.66 30.29 10.70
N ASN A 578 18.52 30.56 11.34
CA ASN A 578 18.36 31.70 12.22
C ASN A 578 18.37 31.21 13.68
N GLU A 579 19.43 31.54 14.45
CA GLU A 579 19.61 31.10 15.84
C GLU A 579 18.41 31.42 16.77
N LEU A 580 17.67 32.48 16.49
CA LEU A 580 16.50 32.87 17.30
C LEU A 580 15.31 31.91 17.13
N VAL A 581 15.15 31.31 15.97
CA VAL A 581 14.10 30.29 15.70
C VAL A 581 14.47 29.00 16.43
N PHE A 582 15.74 28.68 16.57
CA PHE A 582 16.22 27.50 17.29
C PHE A 582 15.79 27.47 18.75
N LYS A 583 15.90 28.62 19.45
CA LYS A 583 15.58 28.70 20.89
C LYS A 583 14.09 28.61 21.16
N SER A 584 13.24 29.22 20.34
CA SER A 584 11.79 29.22 20.55
C SER A 584 11.12 27.89 20.16
N VAL A 585 11.57 27.26 19.07
CA VAL A 585 11.01 26.00 18.56
C VAL A 585 11.52 24.79 19.36
N ALA A 586 12.77 24.83 19.81
CA ALA A 586 13.33 23.76 20.65
C ALA A 586 12.73 23.71 22.07
N LEU A 587 12.29 24.86 22.60
CA LEU A 587 11.70 24.95 23.94
C LEU A 587 10.23 24.49 23.99
N ASN A 588 9.50 24.60 22.86
CA ASN A 588 8.06 24.32 22.78
C ASN A 588 7.75 23.02 22.00
N ALA A 589 8.73 22.37 21.39
CA ALA A 589 8.52 21.05 20.82
C ALA A 589 8.28 20.05 21.95
N PRO A 590 7.20 19.25 21.91
CA PRO A 590 7.06 18.14 22.83
C PRO A 590 8.33 17.30 22.71
N ALA A 591 9.03 17.08 23.83
CA ALA A 591 10.25 16.31 23.88
C ALA A 591 10.00 14.97 23.21
N ILE A 592 10.58 14.76 22.03
CA ILE A 592 10.70 13.42 21.46
C ILE A 592 11.77 12.78 22.33
N SER A 593 11.34 12.11 23.41
CA SER A 593 12.24 11.28 24.19
C SER A 593 12.91 10.32 23.21
N GLY A 594 14.24 10.24 23.26
CA GLY A 594 15.09 9.46 22.35
C GLY A 594 14.94 7.94 22.53
N GLU A 595 13.75 7.46 22.86
CA GLU A 595 13.42 6.06 22.83
C GLU A 595 12.94 5.71 21.43
N THR A 596 13.62 4.78 20.82
CA THR A 596 13.24 4.11 19.58
C THR A 596 11.85 3.53 19.74
N VAL A 597 10.83 4.30 19.36
CA VAL A 597 9.46 3.83 19.32
C VAL A 597 9.31 2.90 18.11
N ASN A 598 9.64 1.63 18.34
CA ASN A 598 8.93 0.59 17.67
C ASN A 598 7.59 0.51 18.38
N ASP A 599 6.52 1.01 17.78
CA ASP A 599 5.13 0.93 18.22
C ASP A 599 4.56 2.22 18.83
N ALA A 600 3.64 2.85 18.14
CA ALA A 600 2.69 3.82 18.67
C ALA A 600 1.37 3.10 18.96
N PRO A 601 0.49 3.64 19.83
CA PRO A 601 0.48 4.90 20.52
C PRO A 601 0.64 4.75 22.05
N HIS A 602 1.64 5.42 22.55
CA HIS A 602 1.97 5.41 23.98
C HIS A 602 0.99 6.18 24.88
N GLU A 603 0.07 7.00 24.38
CA GLU A 603 -0.77 7.83 25.25
C GLU A 603 -1.75 7.02 26.10
N LYS A 604 -2.34 5.94 25.59
CA LYS A 604 -3.22 5.08 26.42
C LYS A 604 -2.44 4.18 27.38
N LEU A 605 -1.24 3.75 27.04
CA LEU A 605 -0.35 2.98 27.93
C LEU A 605 0.12 3.83 29.14
N PHE A 606 0.28 5.12 28.97
CA PHE A 606 0.64 6.06 30.02
C PHE A 606 -0.57 6.67 30.74
N SER A 607 -1.78 6.47 30.22
CA SER A 607 -3.00 6.77 30.99
C SER A 607 -3.12 5.86 32.21
N ALA A 608 -3.78 6.31 33.24
CA ALA A 608 -4.01 5.50 34.44
C ALA A 608 -4.75 4.18 34.11
N GLU A 609 -5.59 4.20 33.06
CA GLU A 609 -6.37 3.07 32.57
C GLU A 609 -5.54 2.10 31.75
N GLY A 610 -4.71 2.59 30.82
CA GLY A 610 -3.79 1.76 30.04
C GLY A 610 -2.73 1.06 30.90
N LYS A 611 -2.24 1.71 31.97
CA LYS A 611 -1.35 1.08 32.95
C LYS A 611 -2.03 -0.07 33.71
N LYS A 612 -3.31 0.08 34.05
CA LYS A 612 -4.09 -0.98 34.70
C LYS A 612 -4.27 -2.20 33.73
N VAL A 613 -4.59 -1.94 32.48
CA VAL A 613 -4.73 -3.00 31.44
C VAL A 613 -3.40 -3.71 31.25
N ALA A 614 -2.31 -2.99 31.05
CA ALA A 614 -0.98 -3.57 30.91
C ALA A 614 -0.55 -4.40 32.11
N THR A 615 -0.90 -3.95 33.34
CA THR A 615 -0.61 -4.70 34.57
C THR A 615 -1.41 -6.00 34.61
N LYS A 616 -2.71 -5.98 34.35
CA LYS A 616 -3.56 -7.17 34.31
C LYS A 616 -3.09 -8.18 33.27
N LEU A 617 -2.75 -7.75 32.06
CA LEU A 617 -2.22 -8.62 31.02
C LEU A 617 -0.89 -9.25 31.44
N ARG A 618 -0.02 -8.48 32.08
CA ARG A 618 1.25 -9.03 32.61
C ARG A 618 1.01 -10.09 33.67
N ASP A 619 0.02 -9.93 34.53
CA ASP A 619 -0.35 -10.93 35.53
C ASP A 619 -0.87 -12.22 34.83
N VAL A 620 -1.72 -12.09 33.82
CA VAL A 620 -2.18 -13.24 33.01
C VAL A 620 -1.03 -13.97 32.36
N TYR A 621 -0.06 -13.25 31.78
CA TYR A 621 1.12 -13.86 31.15
C TYR A 621 1.99 -14.59 32.17
N ARG A 622 2.16 -14.01 33.35
CA ARG A 622 2.91 -14.63 34.47
C ARG A 622 2.25 -15.93 34.89
N GLU A 623 0.96 -15.94 35.13
CA GLU A 623 0.20 -17.12 35.53
C GLU A 623 0.35 -18.26 34.51
N VAL A 624 0.26 -17.98 33.21
CA VAL A 624 0.49 -19.00 32.15
C VAL A 624 1.90 -19.56 32.19
N LEU A 625 2.92 -18.71 32.41
CA LEU A 625 4.30 -19.16 32.49
C LEU A 625 4.57 -19.96 33.77
N GLU A 626 3.96 -19.60 34.89
CA GLU A 626 4.02 -20.35 36.16
C GLU A 626 3.39 -21.74 36.04
N GLU A 627 2.24 -21.87 35.38
CA GLU A 627 1.60 -23.14 35.07
C GLU A 627 2.51 -24.04 34.22
N LEU A 628 3.06 -23.50 33.12
CA LEU A 628 3.97 -24.23 32.24
C LEU A 628 5.28 -24.60 32.93
N ALA A 629 5.75 -23.79 33.87
CA ALA A 629 6.93 -24.12 34.70
C ALA A 629 6.62 -25.20 35.70
N SER A 630 5.44 -25.21 36.34
CA SER A 630 4.99 -26.27 37.21
C SER A 630 4.83 -27.62 36.49
N GLU A 631 4.49 -27.58 35.19
CA GLU A 631 4.44 -28.77 34.32
C GLU A 631 5.83 -29.22 33.84
N GLY A 632 6.89 -28.49 34.20
CA GLY A 632 8.27 -28.80 33.76
C GLY A 632 8.56 -28.48 32.30
N LYS A 633 7.66 -27.75 31.59
CA LYS A 633 7.77 -27.42 30.19
C LYS A 633 8.72 -26.23 29.93
N VAL A 634 8.79 -25.28 30.84
CA VAL A 634 9.67 -24.11 30.75
C VAL A 634 10.54 -23.97 32.00
N ARG A 635 11.63 -23.23 31.86
CA ARG A 635 12.55 -22.87 32.95
C ARG A 635 12.81 -21.38 32.93
N HIS A 636 13.15 -20.82 34.06
CA HIS A 636 13.65 -19.46 34.23
C HIS A 636 12.80 -18.40 33.51
N TYR A 637 11.84 -17.84 34.17
CA TYR A 637 11.23 -16.61 33.72
C TYR A 637 11.58 -15.49 34.70
N HIS A 638 11.62 -14.29 34.17
CA HIS A 638 11.92 -13.10 34.95
C HIS A 638 10.64 -12.29 35.14
N ASP A 639 10.25 -12.00 36.38
CA ASP A 639 8.99 -11.35 36.74
C ASP A 639 8.73 -10.01 36.03
N ARG A 640 9.78 -9.26 35.75
CA ARG A 640 9.65 -7.96 35.09
C ARG A 640 9.50 -8.08 33.58
N ASP A 641 10.25 -9.00 32.97
CA ASP A 641 10.42 -9.02 31.52
C ASP A 641 9.74 -10.21 30.84
N LEU A 642 9.10 -11.13 31.61
CA LEU A 642 8.32 -12.28 31.15
C LEU A 642 9.04 -13.14 30.09
N TRP A 643 10.34 -13.36 30.27
CA TRP A 643 11.12 -14.26 29.46
C TRP A 643 11.30 -15.63 30.14
N PHE A 644 11.49 -16.65 29.33
CA PHE A 644 11.66 -18.02 29.80
C PHE A 644 12.66 -18.77 28.92
N GLY A 645 13.09 -19.93 29.36
CA GLY A 645 13.93 -20.87 28.65
C GLY A 645 13.41 -22.30 28.78
N THR A 646 14.14 -23.24 28.20
CA THR A 646 13.90 -24.68 28.34
C THR A 646 15.17 -25.41 28.72
N ALA A 647 15.04 -26.56 29.39
CA ALA A 647 16.20 -27.37 29.77
C ALA A 647 17.04 -27.77 28.56
N ARG A 648 16.39 -28.08 27.43
CA ARG A 648 17.08 -28.51 26.19
C ARG A 648 17.84 -27.36 25.55
N MET A 649 17.25 -26.19 25.53
CA MET A 649 17.88 -25.01 24.93
C MET A 649 19.03 -24.50 25.81
N ASP A 650 18.89 -24.56 27.15
CA ASP A 650 19.96 -24.23 28.10
C ASP A 650 21.16 -25.16 27.97
N GLU A 651 20.92 -26.43 27.67
CA GLU A 651 21.98 -27.41 27.42
C GLU A 651 22.65 -27.20 26.06
N TYR A 652 21.89 -26.81 25.04
CA TYR A 652 22.36 -26.56 23.67
C TYR A 652 23.16 -25.25 23.56
N LEU A 653 22.66 -24.19 24.18
CA LEU A 653 23.30 -22.87 24.27
C LEU A 653 23.75 -22.64 25.72
N LYS A 654 24.75 -23.38 26.18
CA LYS A 654 25.23 -23.29 27.57
C LYS A 654 25.52 -21.84 27.95
N PRO A 655 25.01 -21.36 29.11
CA PRO A 655 25.32 -20.06 29.62
C PRO A 655 26.82 -19.85 29.74
N THR A 656 27.33 -18.75 29.25
CA THR A 656 28.71 -18.31 29.44
C THR A 656 28.82 -17.46 30.71
N SER A 657 30.02 -17.29 31.25
CA SER A 657 30.21 -16.41 32.43
C SER A 657 29.75 -14.97 32.12
N SER A 658 29.16 -14.30 33.11
CA SER A 658 28.55 -12.96 32.98
C SER A 658 29.47 -11.88 32.41
N GLU A 659 30.77 -12.07 32.46
CA GLU A 659 31.78 -11.13 31.93
C GLU A 659 31.86 -11.12 30.39
N THR A 660 31.32 -12.12 29.71
CA THR A 660 31.41 -12.26 28.23
C THR A 660 30.11 -12.04 27.48
N CYS A 661 28.96 -11.88 28.17
CA CYS A 661 27.64 -11.86 27.55
C CYS A 661 26.95 -10.49 27.39
N GLY A 662 27.72 -9.43 27.37
CA GLY A 662 27.18 -8.09 27.05
C GLY A 662 26.14 -7.58 28.06
N SER A 663 25.00 -7.08 27.60
CA SER A 663 24.00 -6.43 28.47
C SER A 663 22.90 -7.37 29.04
N TRP A 664 22.97 -8.66 28.82
CA TRP A 664 22.10 -9.63 29.50
C TRP A 664 22.84 -10.18 30.73
N ASP A 665 22.48 -9.72 31.88
CA ASP A 665 23.18 -9.97 33.15
C ASP A 665 23.15 -11.43 33.63
N ASP A 666 22.37 -12.30 32.97
CA ASP A 666 22.15 -13.70 33.33
C ASP A 666 22.97 -14.71 32.51
N GLY A 667 23.76 -14.23 31.56
CA GLY A 667 24.67 -15.08 30.75
C GLY A 667 24.00 -15.93 29.66
N HIS A 668 22.71 -15.81 29.42
CA HIS A 668 22.01 -16.58 28.38
C HIS A 668 22.24 -16.03 26.99
N ALA A 669 22.42 -16.91 26.01
CA ALA A 669 22.62 -16.56 24.61
C ALA A 669 21.32 -16.53 23.78
N TYR A 670 20.19 -16.77 24.41
CA TYR A 670 18.85 -16.70 23.83
C TYR A 670 17.84 -16.32 24.91
N ARG A 671 16.66 -15.87 24.48
CA ARG A 671 15.49 -15.67 25.33
C ARG A 671 14.21 -15.99 24.57
N TYR A 672 13.27 -16.63 25.21
CA TYR A 672 11.89 -16.75 24.79
C TYR A 672 11.09 -15.69 25.55
N TRP A 673 10.31 -14.89 24.83
CA TRP A 673 9.53 -13.82 25.40
C TRP A 673 8.05 -14.00 25.16
N VAL A 674 7.22 -13.73 26.18
CA VAL A 674 5.83 -13.35 25.97
C VAL A 674 5.78 -11.84 26.02
N TYR A 675 5.54 -11.24 24.90
CA TYR A 675 5.64 -9.79 24.74
C TYR A 675 4.32 -9.21 24.23
N ALA A 676 3.79 -8.16 24.90
CA ALA A 676 2.64 -7.46 24.45
C ALA A 676 3.03 -6.32 23.51
N ILE A 677 2.47 -6.32 22.31
CA ILE A 677 2.61 -5.22 21.36
C ILE A 677 1.36 -4.38 21.45
N ASN A 678 1.52 -3.08 21.72
CA ASN A 678 0.42 -2.15 21.55
C ASN A 678 0.13 -1.98 20.05
N ARG A 679 -1.08 -2.34 19.62
CA ARG A 679 -1.61 -2.06 18.29
C ARG A 679 -2.76 -1.07 18.48
N VAL A 680 -2.42 0.22 18.41
CA VAL A 680 -3.32 1.38 18.48
C VAL A 680 -4.06 1.50 19.81
N ASP A 681 -4.94 0.60 20.21
CA ASP A 681 -5.74 0.69 21.44
C ASP A 681 -5.73 -0.61 22.26
N ALA A 682 -5.08 -1.65 21.77
CA ALA A 682 -5.06 -2.97 22.40
C ALA A 682 -3.65 -3.56 22.53
N LEU A 683 -3.40 -4.27 23.62
CA LEU A 683 -2.14 -4.97 23.88
C LEU A 683 -2.25 -6.41 23.39
N VAL A 684 -1.72 -6.68 22.18
CA VAL A 684 -1.77 -8.02 21.58
C VAL A 684 -0.54 -8.82 21.98
N PRO A 685 -0.69 -9.96 22.69
CA PRO A 685 0.44 -10.78 23.07
C PRO A 685 1.05 -11.51 21.89
N THR A 686 2.38 -11.65 21.89
CA THR A 686 3.14 -12.43 20.93
C THR A 686 4.22 -13.24 21.65
N VAL A 687 4.52 -14.44 21.15
CA VAL A 687 5.65 -15.24 21.62
C VAL A 687 6.83 -15.07 20.66
N ARG A 688 8.02 -14.81 21.18
CA ARG A 688 9.22 -14.51 20.38
C ARG A 688 10.43 -15.33 20.81
N ILE A 689 11.32 -15.60 19.85
CA ILE A 689 12.68 -16.06 20.11
C ILE A 689 13.64 -14.93 19.75
N GLU A 690 14.49 -14.57 20.69
CA GLU A 690 15.61 -13.65 20.48
C GLU A 690 16.93 -14.36 20.77
N LEU A 691 17.89 -14.18 19.85
CA LEU A 691 19.27 -14.60 20.00
C LEU A 691 20.14 -13.39 20.28
N GLY A 692 21.10 -13.51 21.12
CA GLY A 692 22.04 -12.47 21.49
C GLY A 692 22.90 -12.92 22.67
N PRO A 693 23.67 -12.04 23.29
CA PRO A 693 24.14 -10.74 22.78
C PRO A 693 25.41 -10.84 21.93
N LYS A 694 25.89 -9.67 21.45
CA LYS A 694 27.18 -9.50 20.76
C LYS A 694 28.36 -10.01 21.63
N ASP A 695 29.44 -10.46 20.97
CA ASP A 695 30.69 -10.95 21.57
C ASP A 695 30.67 -12.42 22.05
N GLN A 696 29.99 -13.27 21.30
CA GLN A 696 29.95 -14.71 21.55
C GLN A 696 31.06 -15.46 20.77
N SER A 697 31.42 -16.65 21.28
CA SER A 697 32.40 -17.53 20.59
C SER A 697 31.88 -17.97 19.21
N GLU A 698 32.80 -18.32 18.29
CA GLU A 698 32.43 -18.83 16.96
C GLU A 698 31.51 -20.07 17.07
N ALA A 699 31.74 -20.96 18.05
CA ALA A 699 30.88 -22.10 18.30
C ALA A 699 29.44 -21.69 18.61
N MET A 700 29.25 -20.67 19.44
CA MET A 700 27.94 -20.14 19.79
C MET A 700 27.23 -19.56 18.57
N LEU A 701 27.92 -18.82 17.71
CA LEU A 701 27.36 -18.27 16.48
C LEU A 701 26.92 -19.40 15.51
N VAL A 702 27.63 -20.52 15.44
CA VAL A 702 27.22 -21.67 14.64
C VAL A 702 25.89 -22.23 15.16
N HIS A 703 25.77 -22.43 16.48
CA HIS A 703 24.53 -22.93 17.09
C HIS A 703 23.35 -21.98 16.86
N GLN A 704 23.56 -20.66 17.01
CA GLN A 704 22.56 -19.67 16.75
C GLN A 704 22.15 -19.63 15.26
N GLU A 705 23.08 -19.81 14.34
CA GLU A 705 22.76 -19.86 12.91
C GLU A 705 21.97 -21.13 12.55
N LEU A 706 22.22 -22.26 13.19
CA LEU A 706 21.43 -23.48 13.03
C LEU A 706 19.98 -23.26 13.51
N LEU A 707 19.79 -22.60 14.65
CA LEU A 707 18.47 -22.22 15.15
C LEU A 707 17.77 -21.25 14.17
N ARG A 708 18.48 -20.25 13.68
CA ARG A 708 17.93 -19.33 12.68
C ARG A 708 17.46 -20.07 11.43
N ARG A 709 18.24 -20.99 10.90
CA ARG A 709 17.87 -21.80 9.72
C ARG A 709 16.61 -22.62 9.95
N HIS A 710 16.46 -23.17 11.14
CA HIS A 710 15.29 -23.96 11.48
C HIS A 710 14.02 -23.09 11.67
N PHE A 711 14.12 -22.04 12.52
CA PHE A 711 12.96 -21.24 12.90
C PHE A 711 12.62 -20.13 11.89
N ALA A 712 13.59 -19.65 11.12
CA ALA A 712 13.40 -18.55 10.19
C ALA A 712 14.31 -18.68 8.94
N PRO A 713 14.12 -19.71 8.10
CA PRO A 713 15.00 -20.00 6.95
C PRO A 713 15.10 -18.84 5.95
N ALA A 714 14.04 -18.07 5.79
CA ALA A 714 14.00 -16.93 4.87
C ALA A 714 14.73 -15.66 5.38
N ARG A 715 15.16 -15.62 6.66
CA ARG A 715 15.91 -14.48 7.20
C ARG A 715 17.39 -14.56 6.84
N LYS A 716 18.04 -13.39 6.74
CA LYS A 716 19.50 -13.30 6.48
C LYS A 716 20.30 -14.04 7.56
N PRO A 717 21.48 -14.61 7.23
CA PRO A 717 22.38 -15.24 8.20
C PRO A 717 22.74 -14.32 9.36
N ILE A 718 23.05 -14.92 10.53
CA ILE A 718 23.55 -14.19 11.69
C ILE A 718 24.99 -13.79 11.41
N VAL A 719 25.32 -12.54 11.67
CA VAL A 719 26.69 -12.01 11.52
C VAL A 719 27.24 -11.56 12.89
N PRO A 720 28.57 -11.59 13.10
CA PRO A 720 29.18 -11.25 14.39
C PRO A 720 28.86 -9.83 14.88
N SER A 721 28.42 -8.94 14.00
CA SER A 721 28.02 -7.56 14.34
C SER A 721 26.58 -7.47 14.91
N ASP A 722 25.76 -8.52 14.81
CA ASP A 722 24.40 -8.53 15.36
C ASP A 722 24.46 -8.55 16.89
N ARG A 723 23.88 -7.56 17.52
CA ARG A 723 23.85 -7.48 19.00
C ARG A 723 22.74 -8.34 19.59
N TYR A 724 21.53 -8.21 19.03
CA TYR A 724 20.34 -9.00 19.34
C TYR A 724 19.56 -9.27 18.06
N ARG A 725 19.02 -10.48 17.93
CA ARG A 725 18.27 -10.84 16.74
C ARG A 725 17.04 -11.65 17.06
N GLN A 726 15.88 -11.08 16.78
CA GLN A 726 14.63 -11.82 16.79
C GLN A 726 14.58 -12.76 15.59
N ILE A 727 14.49 -14.08 15.85
CA ILE A 727 14.43 -15.10 14.77
C ILE A 727 13.03 -15.65 14.56
N LEU A 728 12.16 -15.63 15.56
CA LEU A 728 10.77 -16.08 15.43
C LEU A 728 9.84 -15.13 16.17
N LYS A 729 8.63 -14.99 15.62
CA LYS A 729 7.49 -14.33 16.25
C LYS A 729 6.25 -15.17 15.96
N ILE A 730 5.58 -15.66 17.00
CA ILE A 730 4.30 -16.35 16.92
C ILE A 730 3.22 -15.38 17.37
N ASP A 731 2.23 -15.14 16.51
CA ASP A 731 1.05 -14.37 16.87
C ASP A 731 0.12 -15.27 17.68
N THR A 732 -0.34 -14.80 18.82
CA THR A 732 -1.21 -15.60 19.69
C THR A 732 -2.63 -15.72 19.16
N GLY A 733 -3.00 -14.91 18.18
CA GLY A 733 -4.38 -14.86 17.68
C GLY A 733 -5.38 -14.30 18.68
N VAL A 734 -4.92 -13.59 19.72
CA VAL A 734 -5.80 -12.86 20.63
C VAL A 734 -6.48 -11.74 19.89
N ASP A 735 -7.81 -11.66 19.98
CA ASP A 735 -8.57 -10.56 19.42
C ASP A 735 -8.25 -9.26 20.17
N GLU A 736 -8.09 -8.17 19.44
CA GLU A 736 -7.78 -6.86 20.02
C GLU A 736 -8.88 -6.41 21.01
N SER A 737 -10.14 -6.77 20.72
CA SER A 737 -11.28 -6.48 21.59
C SER A 737 -11.23 -7.21 22.94
N ALA A 738 -10.64 -8.40 22.99
CA ALA A 738 -10.49 -9.16 24.24
C ALA A 738 -9.55 -8.47 25.24
N THR A 739 -8.60 -7.67 24.74
CA THR A 739 -7.67 -6.92 25.61
C THR A 739 -8.23 -5.58 26.08
N GLU A 740 -9.35 -5.11 25.51
CA GLU A 740 -9.99 -3.86 25.93
C GLU A 740 -10.86 -3.99 27.19
N SER A 741 -11.61 -5.08 27.30
CA SER A 741 -12.55 -5.28 28.43
C SER A 741 -11.92 -5.99 29.60
N LEU A 742 -10.98 -6.93 29.37
CA LEU A 742 -10.34 -7.79 30.38
C LEU A 742 -11.32 -8.32 31.44
N ASP A 743 -12.52 -8.70 31.02
CA ASP A 743 -13.44 -9.44 31.85
C ASP A 743 -12.98 -10.90 32.05
N ALA A 744 -13.66 -11.68 32.86
CA ALA A 744 -13.25 -13.04 33.17
C ALA A 744 -13.20 -13.96 31.94
N ILE A 745 -14.09 -13.75 30.97
CA ILE A 745 -14.15 -14.55 29.74
C ILE A 745 -12.96 -14.17 28.82
N ALA A 746 -12.71 -12.88 28.66
CA ALA A 746 -11.59 -12.38 27.87
C ALA A 746 -10.24 -12.82 28.46
N VAL A 747 -10.10 -12.82 29.79
CA VAL A 747 -8.89 -13.29 30.47
C VAL A 747 -8.64 -14.78 30.20
N GLU A 748 -9.64 -15.64 30.29
CA GLU A 748 -9.50 -17.06 30.00
C GLU A 748 -9.18 -17.33 28.51
N GLU A 749 -9.77 -16.58 27.61
CA GLU A 749 -9.43 -16.66 26.17
C GLU A 749 -7.98 -16.26 25.93
N ILE A 750 -7.51 -15.19 26.54
CA ILE A 750 -6.12 -14.73 26.44
C ILE A 750 -5.16 -15.80 26.99
N ARG A 751 -5.45 -16.36 28.17
CA ARG A 751 -4.67 -17.48 28.76
C ARG A 751 -4.54 -18.64 27.81
N PHE A 752 -5.65 -19.11 27.26
CA PHE A 752 -5.69 -20.25 26.34
C PHE A 752 -4.85 -19.99 25.09
N LYS A 753 -4.99 -18.82 24.47
CA LYS A 753 -4.25 -18.47 23.25
C LYS A 753 -2.75 -18.27 23.49
N ILE A 754 -2.35 -17.66 24.60
CA ILE A 754 -0.95 -17.50 24.96
C ILE A 754 -0.32 -18.88 25.25
N ARG A 755 -1.00 -19.73 26.01
CA ARG A 755 -0.54 -21.07 26.27
C ARG A 755 -0.34 -21.86 24.96
N GLY A 756 -1.29 -21.81 24.04
CA GLY A 756 -1.20 -22.43 22.74
C GLY A 756 0.01 -21.94 21.92
N ALA A 757 0.27 -20.64 21.92
CA ALA A 757 1.43 -20.08 21.21
C ALA A 757 2.78 -20.49 21.83
N VAL A 758 2.86 -20.57 23.16
CA VAL A 758 4.06 -21.09 23.86
C VAL A 758 4.25 -22.59 23.55
N GLU A 759 3.19 -23.37 23.61
CA GLU A 759 3.25 -24.81 23.29
C GLU A 759 3.63 -25.05 21.80
N GLU A 760 3.15 -24.20 20.87
CA GLU A 760 3.61 -24.22 19.48
C GLU A 760 5.12 -23.98 19.36
N LEU A 761 5.65 -23.00 20.10
CA LEU A 761 7.09 -22.75 20.18
C LEU A 761 7.85 -23.96 20.67
N LEU A 762 7.40 -24.59 21.78
CA LEU A 762 8.03 -25.78 22.36
C LEU A 762 7.99 -26.98 21.41
N ASN A 763 6.91 -27.15 20.65
CA ASN A 763 6.80 -28.19 19.64
C ASN A 763 7.77 -27.95 18.47
N ARG A 764 7.98 -26.71 18.05
CA ARG A 764 8.99 -26.39 17.05
C ARG A 764 10.41 -26.60 17.56
N GLU A 765 10.66 -26.30 18.82
CA GLU A 765 11.93 -26.62 19.50
C GLU A 765 12.17 -28.12 19.54
N ALA A 766 11.17 -28.91 19.93
CA ALA A 766 11.31 -30.39 19.98
C ALA A 766 11.69 -30.95 18.61
N LYS A 767 11.05 -30.50 17.52
CA LYS A 767 11.40 -30.92 16.16
C LYS A 767 12.82 -30.53 15.76
N PHE A 768 13.33 -29.40 16.22
CA PHE A 768 14.73 -29.02 16.00
C PHE A 768 15.68 -30.03 16.60
N PHE A 769 15.46 -30.43 17.85
CA PHE A 769 16.32 -31.39 18.53
C PHE A 769 16.18 -32.81 17.99
N GLU A 770 15.02 -33.20 17.47
CA GLU A 770 14.85 -34.48 16.75
C GLU A 770 15.69 -34.53 15.48
N MET A 771 15.77 -33.41 14.74
CA MET A 771 16.56 -33.33 13.51
C MET A 771 18.08 -33.24 13.76
N THR A 772 18.50 -32.70 14.90
CA THR A 772 19.92 -32.53 15.21
C THR A 772 20.56 -33.72 15.93
N ASN A 773 19.75 -34.60 16.52
CA ASN A 773 20.21 -35.81 17.19
C ASN A 773 20.12 -37.11 16.32
N GLY A 774 19.66 -37.03 15.09
CA GLY A 774 19.68 -38.06 14.06
C GLY A 774 20.73 -37.79 13.00
#